data_f60b556e9d44f043c4bf6b3bdd8e8e08
#
_entry.id   f60b556e9d44f043c4bf6b3bdd8e8e08
#
_cell.length_a   1.000
_cell.length_b   1.000
_cell.length_c   1.000
_cell.angle_alpha   90.00
_cell.angle_beta   90.00
_cell.angle_gamma   90.00
#
_symmetry.space_group_name_H-M   'P 1'
#
loop_
_entity.id
_entity.type
_entity.pdbx_description
1 polymer ?
#
loop_
_entity_poly.entity_id
_entity_poly.type
_entity_poly.pdbx_seq_one_letter_code
_entity_poly.pdbx_strand_id
1 'polypeptide(L)'
;MGTLHSLIAYPLFRLTICLATGIFLFDTWWPENLSWQYGAAIWLLLVGVCGGLFWLSHWRWRWLFGGVAGVTFFLWGGISVLHQRETVQYSWAGEPVIYKGIVESVPEVRGKTLRAEVRVEMQRLSGRKWKRVDRNILLSWMPDSLSSPLACGDSVCFYAKVSRPFSEKELTGFDYGDYLLRKGISGTALAYAGNWRCTGKPHSLSFMQRAKVCQQKVVDVYQSWGLEEDVQAVVSALTIGEKSELTPELKAVYSAAGASHVLALSGLHVGIFSCILLWLFYPLTYLKHGRKVLALLVVCLLWGFAFISGLSSSVVRAVVMYSLYTLASFCSEERFSGMHSLVLAAFLMLIYNPFFLFDISFQLSFAAVFSILAFYPLFSRSLCIKNRVLRYIWNTLSLSMSAQLGTLPFILYYFGSFPTYFLLANLVVVILAGVILVLTFAALCLASVPIVGNTVITLLEWGTLILNKSMQGVQQLAGSQITSVYLSSSQACLLAGVIICLYLCWASGIHRKASDWIRLLVVCNLFVAVSCVEYAGEAPEQLYFFRSEVYTRKKDCVSTHRSETGLLCIRNMHIAVLNDARWRTYEASSRFPLEYAYICRGFKGSLSQLDKLFAIRQVILDSSLNDAFREKLIRECQLLKISYTDLSVQGSYSVVL
;
A
#
# COMPACT_ATOMS: atom_id res chain seq x y z
N MET A 1 22.44 19.07 20.87
CA MET A 1 23.26 18.66 19.67
C MET A 1 23.22 17.15 19.51
N GLY A 2 22.05 16.58 19.35
CA GLY A 2 22.17 15.18 19.75
C GLY A 2 21.68 14.15 18.75
N THR A 3 20.49 14.22 18.23
CA THR A 3 19.88 13.01 17.66
C THR A 3 20.38 12.64 16.27
N LEU A 4 20.52 13.58 15.35
CA LEU A 4 20.95 13.25 13.97
C LEU A 4 22.46 13.03 13.84
N HIS A 5 23.28 13.79 14.59
CA HIS A 5 24.74 13.57 14.61
C HIS A 5 25.10 12.23 15.25
N SER A 6 24.42 11.85 16.33
CA SER A 6 24.58 10.54 16.95
C SER A 6 24.07 9.43 16.03
N LEU A 7 23.02 9.68 15.24
CA LEU A 7 22.47 8.72 14.28
C LEU A 7 23.44 8.45 13.12
N ILE A 8 24.05 9.50 12.53
CA ILE A 8 25.04 9.35 11.46
C ILE A 8 26.31 8.64 11.99
N ALA A 9 26.64 8.83 13.26
CA ALA A 9 27.72 8.09 13.91
C ALA A 9 27.36 6.62 14.18
N TYR A 10 26.07 6.26 14.16
CA TYR A 10 25.61 4.90 14.43
C TYR A 10 25.88 3.98 13.23
N PRO A 11 26.72 2.94 13.37
CA PRO A 11 27.16 2.12 12.25
C PRO A 11 25.99 1.44 11.51
N LEU A 12 24.99 0.96 12.25
CA LEU A 12 23.85 0.28 11.67
C LEU A 12 23.00 1.19 10.77
N PHE A 13 22.92 2.50 11.09
CA PHE A 13 22.22 3.47 10.23
C PHE A 13 22.88 3.58 8.86
N ARG A 14 24.21 3.64 8.83
CA ARG A 14 24.98 3.68 7.57
C ARG A 14 24.76 2.41 6.75
N LEU A 15 24.79 1.25 7.40
CA LEU A 15 24.54 -0.04 6.74
C LEU A 15 23.11 -0.15 6.22
N THR A 16 22.13 0.39 6.96
CA THR A 16 20.73 0.45 6.51
C THR A 16 20.57 1.31 5.27
N ILE A 17 21.26 2.46 5.20
CA ILE A 17 21.26 3.31 3.99
C ILE A 17 21.91 2.57 2.83
N CYS A 18 23.07 1.93 3.02
CA CYS A 18 23.72 1.15 1.97
C CYS A 18 22.80 0.03 1.46
N LEU A 19 22.15 -0.70 2.37
CA LEU A 19 21.17 -1.73 2.03
C LEU A 19 20.01 -1.17 1.21
N ALA A 20 19.38 -0.08 1.69
CA ALA A 20 18.24 0.55 1.02
C ALA A 20 18.61 1.12 -0.36
N THR A 21 19.77 1.74 -0.49
CA THR A 21 20.25 2.23 -1.79
C THR A 21 20.56 1.09 -2.76
N GLY A 22 21.12 -0.02 -2.27
CA GLY A 22 21.30 -1.23 -3.08
C GLY A 22 19.96 -1.79 -3.58
N ILE A 23 18.97 -1.95 -2.69
CA ILE A 23 17.61 -2.36 -3.05
C ILE A 23 17.03 -1.45 -4.13
N PHE A 24 17.08 -0.13 -3.93
CA PHE A 24 16.49 0.85 -4.85
C PHE A 24 17.15 0.85 -6.22
N LEU A 25 18.49 0.91 -6.29
CA LEU A 25 19.23 1.00 -7.56
C LEU A 25 19.09 -0.29 -8.38
N PHE A 26 19.15 -1.45 -7.75
CA PHE A 26 19.00 -2.71 -8.47
C PHE A 26 17.54 -2.96 -8.90
N ASP A 27 16.56 -2.47 -8.17
CA ASP A 27 15.15 -2.56 -8.60
C ASP A 27 14.87 -1.69 -9.83
N THR A 28 15.48 -0.49 -9.91
CA THR A 28 15.16 0.49 -10.95
C THR A 28 16.04 0.38 -12.20
N TRP A 29 17.32 0.02 -12.07
CA TRP A 29 18.31 0.20 -13.14
C TRP A 29 19.01 -1.08 -13.57
N TRP A 30 18.72 -2.22 -12.93
CA TRP A 30 19.40 -3.47 -13.27
C TRP A 30 18.88 -4.06 -14.58
N PRO A 31 19.78 -4.47 -15.51
CA PRO A 31 19.37 -5.12 -16.77
C PRO A 31 18.73 -6.49 -16.48
N GLU A 32 17.60 -6.77 -17.10
CA GLU A 32 16.82 -8.02 -16.91
C GLU A 32 17.63 -9.31 -17.24
N ASN A 33 18.74 -9.18 -17.98
CA ASN A 33 19.52 -10.30 -18.49
C ASN A 33 20.62 -10.80 -17.53
N LEU A 34 20.88 -10.13 -16.41
CA LEU A 34 21.96 -10.55 -15.49
C LEU A 34 21.38 -11.39 -14.34
N SER A 35 21.81 -12.64 -14.24
CA SER A 35 21.34 -13.51 -13.16
C SER A 35 21.92 -13.08 -11.81
N TRP A 36 21.11 -13.14 -10.75
CA TRP A 36 21.51 -12.81 -9.37
C TRP A 36 22.68 -13.66 -8.87
N GLN A 37 22.93 -14.84 -9.47
CA GLN A 37 23.97 -15.78 -9.07
C GLN A 37 25.38 -15.21 -9.18
N TYR A 38 25.66 -14.37 -10.23
CA TYR A 38 26.95 -13.68 -10.35
C TYR A 38 27.15 -12.65 -9.23
N GLY A 39 26.09 -11.92 -8.90
CA GLY A 39 26.12 -11.00 -7.76
C GLY A 39 26.36 -11.72 -6.43
N ALA A 40 25.75 -12.90 -6.23
CA ALA A 40 25.93 -13.70 -5.03
C ALA A 40 27.39 -14.20 -4.86
N ALA A 41 28.04 -14.59 -5.95
CA ALA A 41 29.45 -14.98 -5.92
C ALA A 41 30.37 -13.81 -5.49
N ILE A 42 30.15 -12.62 -6.06
CA ILE A 42 30.89 -11.40 -5.68
C ILE A 42 30.61 -11.05 -4.20
N TRP A 43 29.37 -11.15 -3.76
CA TRP A 43 28.98 -10.88 -2.37
C TRP A 43 29.68 -11.84 -1.39
N LEU A 44 29.71 -13.13 -1.67
CA LEU A 44 30.43 -14.12 -0.84
C LEU A 44 31.91 -13.78 -0.73
N LEU A 45 32.55 -13.37 -1.81
CA LEU A 45 33.93 -12.94 -1.81
C LEU A 45 34.13 -11.72 -0.90
N LEU A 46 33.24 -10.71 -0.98
CA LEU A 46 33.31 -9.52 -0.13
C LEU A 46 33.05 -9.84 1.36
N VAL A 47 32.15 -10.78 1.66
CA VAL A 47 31.98 -11.26 3.04
C VAL A 47 33.27 -11.90 3.56
N GLY A 48 33.96 -12.68 2.75
CA GLY A 48 35.26 -13.25 3.09
C GLY A 48 36.32 -12.15 3.34
N VAL A 49 36.38 -11.13 2.48
CA VAL A 49 37.26 -9.95 2.65
C VAL A 49 36.91 -9.19 3.94
N CYS A 50 35.63 -8.96 4.22
CA CYS A 50 35.19 -8.35 5.47
C CYS A 50 35.65 -9.15 6.70
N GLY A 51 35.50 -10.48 6.67
CA GLY A 51 35.96 -11.36 7.74
C GLY A 51 37.48 -11.31 7.93
N GLY A 52 38.23 -11.32 6.84
CA GLY A 52 39.69 -11.17 6.86
C GLY A 52 40.13 -9.80 7.42
N LEU A 53 39.50 -8.73 6.96
CA LEU A 53 39.78 -7.38 7.47
C LEU A 53 39.40 -7.23 8.95
N PHE A 54 38.30 -7.84 9.40
CA PHE A 54 37.91 -7.84 10.80
C PHE A 54 38.95 -8.55 11.67
N TRP A 55 39.48 -9.69 11.22
CA TRP A 55 40.49 -10.45 11.93
C TRP A 55 41.86 -9.78 11.91
N LEU A 56 42.24 -9.12 10.80
CA LEU A 56 43.50 -8.39 10.63
C LEU A 56 43.46 -6.96 11.17
N SER A 57 42.28 -6.44 11.57
CA SER A 57 42.09 -5.01 11.84
C SER A 57 42.61 -4.61 13.23
N HIS A 58 43.94 -4.48 13.35
CA HIS A 58 44.55 -3.60 14.32
C HIS A 58 44.34 -2.14 13.87
N TRP A 59 43.57 -1.38 14.60
CA TRP A 59 43.27 0.08 14.59
C TRP A 59 43.44 0.90 13.27
N ARG A 60 44.40 0.63 12.41
CA ARG A 60 44.73 1.42 11.21
C ARG A 60 43.74 1.25 10.03
N TRP A 61 42.99 0.14 9.93
CA TRP A 61 42.14 -0.22 8.76
C TRP A 61 40.64 -0.15 9.03
N ARG A 62 40.21 0.46 10.15
CA ARG A 62 38.79 0.53 10.55
C ARG A 62 37.89 1.21 9.51
N TRP A 63 38.40 2.23 8.82
CA TRP A 63 37.65 2.92 7.78
C TRP A 63 37.42 2.00 6.56
N LEU A 64 38.42 1.18 6.21
CA LEU A 64 38.34 0.23 5.12
C LEU A 64 37.32 -0.86 5.41
N PHE A 65 37.32 -1.39 6.63
CA PHE A 65 36.29 -2.34 7.09
C PHE A 65 34.88 -1.75 6.97
N GLY A 66 34.66 -0.53 7.42
CA GLY A 66 33.37 0.18 7.29
C GLY A 66 32.94 0.36 5.83
N GLY A 67 33.88 0.70 4.94
CA GLY A 67 33.63 0.83 3.51
C GLY A 67 33.23 -0.50 2.86
N VAL A 68 34.02 -1.57 3.10
CA VAL A 68 33.75 -2.91 2.57
C VAL A 68 32.42 -3.46 3.12
N ALA A 69 32.14 -3.27 4.41
CA ALA A 69 30.87 -3.65 5.00
C ALA A 69 29.69 -2.91 4.33
N GLY A 70 29.83 -1.60 4.08
CA GLY A 70 28.83 -0.83 3.33
C GLY A 70 28.55 -1.40 1.95
N VAL A 71 29.61 -1.70 1.16
CA VAL A 71 29.48 -2.31 -0.17
C VAL A 71 28.85 -3.70 -0.08
N THR A 72 29.19 -4.48 0.93
CA THR A 72 28.62 -5.82 1.15
C THR A 72 27.10 -5.75 1.37
N PHE A 73 26.62 -4.82 2.21
CA PHE A 73 25.18 -4.64 2.42
C PHE A 73 24.47 -4.00 1.24
N PHE A 74 25.13 -3.13 0.51
CA PHE A 74 24.62 -2.58 -0.75
C PHE A 74 24.35 -3.70 -1.77
N LEU A 75 25.34 -4.58 -1.99
CA LEU A 75 25.19 -5.72 -2.90
C LEU A 75 24.17 -6.72 -2.39
N TRP A 76 24.11 -6.98 -1.08
CA TRP A 76 23.08 -7.84 -0.50
C TRP A 76 21.67 -7.34 -0.81
N GLY A 77 21.45 -6.02 -0.67
CA GLY A 77 20.18 -5.38 -1.03
C GLY A 77 19.81 -5.64 -2.49
N GLY A 78 20.74 -5.43 -3.41
CA GLY A 78 20.52 -5.67 -4.83
C GLY A 78 20.23 -7.14 -5.16
N ILE A 79 21.06 -8.06 -4.65
CA ILE A 79 20.91 -9.49 -4.89
C ILE A 79 19.57 -10.02 -4.35
N SER A 80 19.17 -9.59 -3.16
CA SER A 80 17.92 -10.02 -2.54
C SER A 80 16.68 -9.56 -3.34
N VAL A 81 16.71 -8.36 -3.94
CA VAL A 81 15.65 -7.89 -4.85
C VAL A 81 15.60 -8.73 -6.12
N LEU A 82 16.74 -8.96 -6.76
CA LEU A 82 16.81 -9.76 -8.00
C LEU A 82 16.33 -11.20 -7.78
N HIS A 83 16.77 -11.82 -6.70
CA HIS A 83 16.33 -13.16 -6.32
C HIS A 83 14.81 -13.22 -6.08
N GLN A 84 14.27 -12.23 -5.36
CA GLN A 84 12.83 -12.19 -5.07
C GLN A 84 12.00 -11.88 -6.31
N ARG A 85 12.48 -11.02 -7.23
CA ARG A 85 11.84 -10.80 -8.53
C ARG A 85 11.75 -12.09 -9.35
N GLU A 86 12.84 -12.84 -9.45
CA GLU A 86 12.87 -14.13 -10.15
C GLU A 86 11.90 -15.15 -9.53
N THR A 87 11.80 -15.17 -8.21
CA THR A 87 10.85 -16.06 -7.52
C THR A 87 9.39 -15.67 -7.76
N VAL A 88 9.07 -14.38 -7.96
CA VAL A 88 7.70 -13.92 -8.19
C VAL A 88 7.34 -13.97 -9.69
N GLN A 89 8.26 -13.63 -10.57
CA GLN A 89 8.01 -13.66 -12.00
C GLN A 89 7.86 -15.11 -12.49
N TYR A 90 6.73 -15.40 -13.10
CA TYR A 90 6.43 -16.72 -13.66
C TYR A 90 5.77 -16.58 -15.02
N SER A 91 6.22 -17.40 -15.99
CA SER A 91 5.62 -17.47 -17.33
C SER A 91 4.40 -18.39 -17.30
N TRP A 92 3.22 -17.78 -17.23
CA TRP A 92 1.95 -18.50 -17.26
C TRP A 92 1.65 -19.05 -18.67
N ALA A 93 0.78 -20.05 -18.75
CA ALA A 93 0.51 -20.80 -19.98
C ALA A 93 -0.04 -19.96 -21.16
N GLY A 94 -0.51 -18.73 -20.91
CA GLY A 94 -1.09 -17.84 -21.93
C GLY A 94 -2.48 -18.26 -22.43
N GLU A 95 -2.87 -19.50 -22.23
CA GLU A 95 -4.17 -20.11 -22.53
C GLU A 95 -4.91 -20.53 -21.27
N PRO A 96 -6.24 -20.72 -21.30
CA PRO A 96 -6.98 -21.23 -20.16
C PRO A 96 -6.57 -22.68 -19.85
N VAL A 97 -6.16 -22.94 -18.61
CA VAL A 97 -5.78 -24.27 -18.13
C VAL A 97 -6.37 -24.53 -16.74
N ILE A 98 -6.31 -25.77 -16.30
CA ILE A 98 -6.81 -26.15 -14.97
C ILE A 98 -5.71 -25.93 -13.94
N TYR A 99 -6.06 -25.20 -12.89
CA TYR A 99 -5.21 -24.95 -11.74
C TYR A 99 -5.79 -25.54 -10.46
N LYS A 100 -4.92 -25.99 -9.56
CA LYS A 100 -5.27 -26.37 -8.20
C LYS A 100 -4.46 -25.52 -7.23
N GLY A 101 -5.12 -24.93 -6.24
CA GLY A 101 -4.49 -24.06 -5.27
C GLY A 101 -5.26 -23.97 -3.96
N ILE A 102 -4.71 -23.22 -3.02
CA ILE A 102 -5.25 -22.98 -1.69
C ILE A 102 -5.55 -21.48 -1.53
N VAL A 103 -6.71 -21.15 -1.00
CA VAL A 103 -7.11 -19.76 -0.72
C VAL A 103 -6.31 -19.25 0.49
N GLU A 104 -5.50 -18.21 0.28
CA GLU A 104 -4.60 -17.64 1.30
C GLU A 104 -5.20 -16.44 2.05
N SER A 105 -6.18 -15.75 1.45
CA SER A 105 -6.85 -14.60 2.08
C SER A 105 -8.35 -14.84 2.23
N VAL A 106 -8.97 -14.05 3.10
CA VAL A 106 -10.44 -14.01 3.19
C VAL A 106 -10.98 -13.44 1.88
N PRO A 107 -12.00 -14.07 1.26
CA PRO A 107 -12.58 -13.55 0.02
C PRO A 107 -13.28 -12.21 0.23
N GLU A 108 -12.95 -11.21 -0.60
CA GLU A 108 -13.57 -9.89 -0.61
C GLU A 108 -14.59 -9.77 -1.73
N VAL A 109 -15.73 -9.15 -1.46
CA VAL A 109 -16.75 -8.84 -2.49
C VAL A 109 -16.27 -7.64 -3.32
N ARG A 110 -16.21 -7.80 -4.65
CA ARG A 110 -15.86 -6.74 -5.60
C ARG A 110 -16.89 -6.69 -6.73
N GLY A 111 -17.92 -5.89 -6.53
CA GLY A 111 -19.04 -5.82 -7.47
C GLY A 111 -19.75 -7.18 -7.61
N LYS A 112 -19.69 -7.80 -8.78
CA LYS A 112 -20.31 -9.11 -9.07
C LYS A 112 -19.37 -10.31 -8.85
N THR A 113 -18.14 -10.08 -8.38
CA THR A 113 -17.13 -11.13 -8.18
C THR A 113 -16.64 -11.15 -6.76
N LEU A 114 -16.23 -12.32 -6.32
CA LEU A 114 -15.43 -12.50 -5.11
C LEU A 114 -13.96 -12.55 -5.52
N ARG A 115 -13.07 -12.00 -4.70
CA ARG A 115 -11.64 -11.93 -4.96
C ARG A 115 -10.85 -12.38 -3.75
N ALA A 116 -9.85 -13.25 -3.95
CA ALA A 116 -8.89 -13.62 -2.92
C ALA A 116 -7.50 -13.91 -3.51
N GLU A 117 -6.49 -13.89 -2.64
CA GLU A 117 -5.17 -14.42 -2.95
C GLU A 117 -5.23 -15.95 -2.89
N VAL A 118 -4.74 -16.61 -3.93
CA VAL A 118 -4.71 -18.07 -4.06
C VAL A 118 -3.29 -18.51 -4.35
N ARG A 119 -2.75 -19.42 -3.54
CA ARG A 119 -1.48 -20.08 -3.83
C ARG A 119 -1.75 -21.27 -4.74
N VAL A 120 -1.37 -21.11 -6.01
CA VAL A 120 -1.45 -22.17 -7.02
C VAL A 120 -0.34 -23.17 -6.77
N GLU A 121 -0.71 -24.40 -6.42
CA GLU A 121 0.26 -25.49 -6.18
C GLU A 121 0.56 -26.25 -7.47
N MET A 122 -0.45 -26.47 -8.32
CA MET A 122 -0.35 -27.28 -9.51
C MET A 122 -1.12 -26.66 -10.67
N GLN A 123 -0.57 -26.88 -11.88
CA GLN A 123 -1.26 -26.58 -13.16
C GLN A 123 -1.30 -27.84 -14.03
N ARG A 124 -2.35 -27.95 -14.86
CA ARG A 124 -2.54 -29.04 -15.82
C ARG A 124 -2.86 -28.48 -17.19
N LEU A 125 -1.90 -28.53 -18.11
CA LEU A 125 -2.15 -28.24 -19.51
C LEU A 125 -2.98 -29.37 -20.15
N SER A 126 -3.75 -29.01 -21.16
CA SER A 126 -4.62 -29.95 -21.89
C SER A 126 -3.84 -31.20 -22.31
N GLY A 127 -4.31 -32.39 -21.87
CA GLY A 127 -3.67 -33.68 -22.19
C GLY A 127 -2.34 -34.01 -21.48
N ARG A 128 -1.82 -33.16 -20.58
CA ARG A 128 -0.54 -33.36 -19.89
C ARG A 128 -0.70 -33.71 -18.40
N LYS A 129 0.38 -34.20 -17.79
CA LYS A 129 0.47 -34.47 -16.35
C LYS A 129 0.45 -33.14 -15.55
N TRP A 130 0.03 -33.21 -14.28
CA TRP A 130 0.12 -32.09 -13.35
C TRP A 130 1.58 -31.63 -13.18
N LYS A 131 1.80 -30.32 -13.30
CA LYS A 131 3.09 -29.66 -13.05
C LYS A 131 2.97 -28.83 -11.79
N ARG A 132 3.93 -28.93 -10.87
CA ARG A 132 4.02 -28.08 -9.67
C ARG A 132 4.43 -26.67 -10.07
N VAL A 133 3.76 -25.67 -9.49
CA VAL A 133 3.98 -24.23 -9.78
C VAL A 133 4.40 -23.47 -8.54
N ASP A 134 3.65 -23.57 -7.44
CA ASP A 134 3.87 -22.92 -6.14
C ASP A 134 4.05 -21.39 -6.26
N ARG A 135 3.00 -20.70 -6.69
CA ARG A 135 2.96 -19.24 -6.93
C ARG A 135 1.64 -18.65 -6.46
N ASN A 136 1.70 -17.43 -5.92
CA ASN A 136 0.51 -16.69 -5.52
C ASN A 136 -0.07 -15.92 -6.70
N ILE A 137 -1.39 -15.99 -6.85
CA ILE A 137 -2.16 -15.23 -7.82
C ILE A 137 -3.32 -14.53 -7.13
N LEU A 138 -3.83 -13.49 -7.76
CA LEU A 138 -5.07 -12.84 -7.37
C LEU A 138 -6.20 -13.42 -8.22
N LEU A 139 -6.99 -14.32 -7.63
CA LEU A 139 -8.13 -14.95 -8.28
C LEU A 139 -9.40 -14.16 -8.00
N SER A 140 -10.09 -13.78 -9.06
CA SER A 140 -11.48 -13.28 -9.00
C SER A 140 -12.40 -14.36 -9.54
N TRP A 141 -13.52 -14.65 -8.87
CA TRP A 141 -14.48 -15.62 -9.38
C TRP A 141 -15.92 -15.12 -9.25
N MET A 142 -16.76 -15.55 -10.16
CA MET A 142 -18.20 -15.29 -10.08
C MET A 142 -18.84 -16.30 -9.13
N PRO A 143 -19.71 -15.85 -8.20
CA PRO A 143 -20.48 -16.76 -7.35
C PRO A 143 -21.24 -17.77 -8.20
N ASP A 144 -21.29 -18.99 -7.73
CA ASP A 144 -22.06 -20.09 -8.33
C ASP A 144 -22.99 -20.68 -7.30
N SER A 145 -24.27 -20.79 -7.63
CA SER A 145 -25.29 -21.40 -6.73
C SER A 145 -25.04 -22.88 -6.44
N LEU A 146 -24.25 -23.54 -7.30
CA LEU A 146 -23.93 -24.97 -7.17
C LEU A 146 -22.66 -25.24 -6.33
N SER A 147 -21.86 -24.21 -6.04
CA SER A 147 -20.59 -24.36 -5.34
C SER A 147 -20.65 -23.75 -3.95
N SER A 148 -20.13 -24.47 -2.93
CA SER A 148 -19.98 -23.94 -1.59
C SER A 148 -19.13 -22.67 -1.60
N PRO A 149 -19.45 -21.64 -0.78
CA PRO A 149 -18.61 -20.45 -0.69
C PRO A 149 -17.20 -20.83 -0.24
N LEU A 150 -16.21 -20.27 -0.93
CA LEU A 150 -14.80 -20.48 -0.58
C LEU A 150 -14.43 -19.68 0.65
N ALA A 151 -13.74 -20.31 1.57
CA ALA A 151 -13.17 -19.68 2.76
C ALA A 151 -11.64 -19.71 2.72
N CYS A 152 -11.00 -18.91 3.57
CA CYS A 152 -9.56 -18.93 3.75
C CYS A 152 -9.11 -20.34 4.20
N GLY A 153 -8.14 -20.92 3.50
CA GLY A 153 -7.64 -22.27 3.70
C GLY A 153 -8.29 -23.34 2.84
N ASP A 154 -9.35 -23.05 2.09
CA ASP A 154 -9.98 -24.04 1.22
C ASP A 154 -9.13 -24.35 -0.02
N SER A 155 -9.16 -25.61 -0.44
CA SER A 155 -8.59 -26.03 -1.72
C SER A 155 -9.57 -25.75 -2.85
N VAL A 156 -9.13 -25.03 -3.86
CA VAL A 156 -9.90 -24.68 -5.05
C VAL A 156 -9.27 -25.27 -6.31
N CYS A 157 -10.11 -25.83 -7.16
CA CYS A 157 -9.75 -26.19 -8.53
C CYS A 157 -10.51 -25.27 -9.47
N PHE A 158 -9.82 -24.62 -10.41
CA PHE A 158 -10.43 -23.66 -11.31
C PHE A 158 -9.82 -23.74 -12.71
N TYR A 159 -10.64 -23.42 -13.71
CA TYR A 159 -10.24 -23.31 -15.10
C TYR A 159 -10.28 -21.84 -15.50
N ALA A 160 -9.11 -21.27 -15.78
CA ALA A 160 -8.97 -19.86 -16.13
C ALA A 160 -7.67 -19.60 -16.90
N LYS A 161 -7.63 -18.47 -17.61
CA LYS A 161 -6.39 -17.89 -18.12
C LYS A 161 -5.77 -17.05 -17.03
N VAL A 162 -4.57 -17.42 -16.59
CA VAL A 162 -3.77 -16.58 -15.68
C VAL A 162 -2.86 -15.69 -16.53
N SER A 163 -2.95 -14.40 -16.31
CA SER A 163 -2.11 -13.41 -16.97
C SER A 163 -1.21 -12.67 -15.95
N ARG A 164 -0.08 -12.15 -16.42
CA ARG A 164 0.75 -11.25 -15.59
C ARG A 164 -0.10 -10.05 -15.16
N PRO A 165 0.06 -9.55 -13.92
CA PRO A 165 -0.65 -8.35 -13.48
C PRO A 165 -0.39 -7.18 -14.44
N PHE A 166 -1.46 -6.52 -14.84
CA PHE A 166 -1.40 -5.44 -15.81
C PHE A 166 -0.98 -4.12 -15.13
N SER A 167 -0.11 -3.35 -15.80
CA SER A 167 0.34 -2.04 -15.34
C SER A 167 -0.56 -0.94 -15.93
N GLU A 168 -1.07 -0.06 -15.07
CA GLU A 168 -1.85 1.14 -15.43
C GLU A 168 -1.02 2.43 -15.27
N LYS A 169 0.29 2.32 -15.19
CA LYS A 169 1.21 3.43 -14.89
C LYS A 169 1.05 4.63 -15.82
N GLU A 170 0.80 4.37 -17.09
CA GLU A 170 0.66 5.43 -18.09
C GLU A 170 -0.59 6.30 -17.85
N LEU A 171 -1.68 5.73 -17.34
CA LEU A 171 -2.93 6.44 -17.11
C LEU A 171 -2.99 7.05 -15.70
N THR A 172 -2.69 6.27 -14.67
CA THR A 172 -2.88 6.66 -13.26
C THR A 172 -1.62 7.21 -12.59
N GLY A 173 -0.46 7.06 -13.23
CA GLY A 173 0.85 7.32 -12.62
C GLY A 173 1.29 6.24 -11.62
N PHE A 174 0.39 5.34 -11.21
CA PHE A 174 0.65 4.26 -10.28
C PHE A 174 0.69 2.90 -11.00
N ASP A 175 1.80 2.18 -10.86
CA ASP A 175 1.95 0.85 -11.44
C ASP A 175 1.33 -0.22 -10.55
N TYR A 176 0.05 -0.52 -10.80
CA TYR A 176 -0.67 -1.55 -10.06
C TYR A 176 -0.10 -2.95 -10.30
N GLY A 177 0.39 -3.23 -11.51
CA GLY A 177 1.01 -4.50 -11.86
C GLY A 177 2.29 -4.75 -11.06
N ASP A 178 3.20 -3.76 -11.04
CA ASP A 178 4.44 -3.83 -10.27
C ASP A 178 4.16 -3.90 -8.75
N TYR A 179 3.15 -3.17 -8.28
CA TYR A 179 2.70 -3.26 -6.88
C TYR A 179 2.26 -4.69 -6.50
N LEU A 180 1.51 -5.38 -7.35
CA LEU A 180 1.11 -6.76 -7.11
C LEU A 180 2.31 -7.71 -7.13
N LEU A 181 3.23 -7.54 -8.09
CA LEU A 181 4.46 -8.33 -8.15
C LEU A 181 5.32 -8.14 -6.88
N ARG A 182 5.46 -6.90 -6.39
CA ARG A 182 6.17 -6.61 -5.12
C ARG A 182 5.47 -7.21 -3.90
N LYS A 183 4.15 -7.41 -3.96
CA LYS A 183 3.40 -8.18 -2.95
C LYS A 183 3.54 -9.69 -3.08
N GLY A 184 4.27 -10.18 -4.07
CA GLY A 184 4.46 -11.60 -4.30
C GLY A 184 3.36 -12.26 -5.13
N ILE A 185 2.50 -11.46 -5.79
CA ILE A 185 1.42 -11.95 -6.65
C ILE A 185 1.93 -12.00 -8.09
N SER A 186 2.12 -13.20 -8.61
CA SER A 186 2.71 -13.44 -9.93
C SER A 186 1.71 -13.40 -11.09
N GLY A 187 0.41 -13.42 -10.80
CA GLY A 187 -0.63 -13.44 -11.82
C GLY A 187 -2.00 -12.98 -11.33
N THR A 188 -2.86 -12.65 -12.26
CA THR A 188 -4.27 -12.36 -12.03
C THR A 188 -5.13 -13.28 -12.90
N ALA A 189 -6.24 -13.77 -12.37
CA ALA A 189 -7.15 -14.64 -13.10
C ALA A 189 -8.62 -14.33 -12.79
N LEU A 190 -9.49 -14.59 -13.77
CA LEU A 190 -10.94 -14.53 -13.61
C LEU A 190 -11.52 -15.91 -13.91
N ALA A 191 -12.19 -16.50 -12.92
CA ALA A 191 -12.94 -17.74 -13.09
C ALA A 191 -14.45 -17.43 -13.19
N TYR A 192 -15.08 -17.88 -14.26
CA TYR A 192 -16.52 -17.74 -14.45
C TYR A 192 -17.29 -18.78 -13.64
N ALA A 193 -18.57 -18.54 -13.40
CA ALA A 193 -19.47 -19.51 -12.77
C ALA A 193 -19.41 -20.87 -13.51
N GLY A 194 -19.35 -21.98 -12.78
CA GLY A 194 -19.18 -23.32 -13.33
C GLY A 194 -17.73 -23.72 -13.62
N ASN A 195 -16.78 -22.79 -13.69
CA ASN A 195 -15.37 -23.05 -13.98
C ASN A 195 -14.48 -23.14 -12.73
N TRP A 196 -15.06 -23.20 -11.55
CA TRP A 196 -14.35 -23.38 -10.30
C TRP A 196 -15.13 -24.29 -9.34
N ARG A 197 -14.42 -25.02 -8.49
CA ARG A 197 -15.02 -25.89 -7.47
C ARG A 197 -14.15 -25.91 -6.22
N CYS A 198 -14.80 -25.89 -5.05
CA CYS A 198 -14.12 -26.23 -3.80
C CYS A 198 -13.83 -27.73 -3.80
N THR A 199 -12.57 -28.12 -3.61
CA THR A 199 -12.14 -29.52 -3.61
C THR A 199 -11.93 -30.08 -2.22
N GLY A 200 -12.12 -29.29 -1.19
CA GLY A 200 -12.05 -29.68 0.21
C GLY A 200 -11.21 -28.73 1.06
N LYS A 201 -11.18 -28.97 2.36
CA LYS A 201 -10.35 -28.22 3.30
C LYS A 201 -8.99 -28.90 3.43
N PRO A 202 -7.86 -28.14 3.50
CA PRO A 202 -6.56 -28.72 3.75
C PRO A 202 -6.51 -29.32 5.18
N HIS A 203 -5.71 -30.34 5.37
CA HIS A 203 -5.55 -30.98 6.69
C HIS A 203 -4.89 -30.06 7.73
N SER A 204 -4.13 -29.06 7.31
CA SER A 204 -3.51 -28.09 8.21
C SER A 204 -3.50 -26.68 7.60
N LEU A 205 -3.96 -25.70 8.39
CA LEU A 205 -3.85 -24.29 8.04
C LEU A 205 -2.44 -23.78 8.36
N SER A 206 -1.87 -22.94 7.49
CA SER A 206 -0.63 -22.21 7.77
C SER A 206 -0.80 -21.25 8.96
N PHE A 207 0.31 -20.82 9.56
CA PHE A 207 0.26 -19.87 10.68
C PHE A 207 -0.46 -18.57 10.30
N MET A 208 -0.22 -18.05 9.10
CA MET A 208 -0.88 -16.84 8.57
C MET A 208 -2.38 -17.07 8.36
N GLN A 209 -2.78 -18.20 7.79
CA GLN A 209 -4.20 -18.55 7.60
C GLN A 209 -4.93 -18.69 8.94
N ARG A 210 -4.29 -19.31 9.96
CA ARG A 210 -4.86 -19.39 11.31
C ARG A 210 -5.10 -18.02 11.91
N ALA A 211 -4.18 -17.06 11.72
CA ALA A 211 -4.36 -15.69 12.16
C ALA A 211 -5.55 -15.02 11.48
N LYS A 212 -5.69 -15.15 10.16
CA LYS A 212 -6.82 -14.60 9.39
C LYS A 212 -8.16 -15.22 9.79
N VAL A 213 -8.19 -16.54 10.01
CA VAL A 213 -9.40 -17.22 10.51
C VAL A 213 -9.75 -16.76 11.94
N CYS A 214 -8.73 -16.53 12.79
CA CYS A 214 -8.94 -15.98 14.12
C CYS A 214 -9.51 -14.57 14.06
N GLN A 215 -8.97 -13.71 13.17
CA GLN A 215 -9.49 -12.36 12.91
C GLN A 215 -10.97 -12.40 12.50
N GLN A 216 -11.34 -13.29 11.55
CA GLN A 216 -12.72 -13.44 11.09
C GLN A 216 -13.66 -13.84 12.22
N LYS A 217 -13.26 -14.76 13.11
CA LYS A 217 -14.06 -15.13 14.29
C LYS A 217 -14.35 -13.95 15.21
N VAL A 218 -13.40 -13.01 15.34
CA VAL A 218 -13.64 -11.79 16.13
C VAL A 218 -14.62 -10.86 15.41
N VAL A 219 -14.56 -10.76 14.08
CA VAL A 219 -15.58 -10.05 13.28
C VAL A 219 -16.96 -10.64 13.50
N ASP A 220 -17.08 -11.98 13.46
CA ASP A 220 -18.35 -12.69 13.70
C ASP A 220 -18.91 -12.36 15.10
N VAL A 221 -18.03 -12.22 16.10
CA VAL A 221 -18.46 -11.78 17.46
C VAL A 221 -18.98 -10.34 17.42
N TYR A 222 -18.32 -9.41 16.70
CA TYR A 222 -18.80 -8.03 16.58
C TYR A 222 -20.14 -7.95 15.86
N GLN A 223 -20.36 -8.78 14.83
CA GLN A 223 -21.66 -8.90 14.15
C GLN A 223 -22.77 -9.36 15.10
N SER A 224 -22.44 -10.25 16.06
CA SER A 224 -23.42 -10.72 17.06
C SER A 224 -23.86 -9.63 18.04
N TRP A 225 -23.15 -8.51 18.15
CA TRP A 225 -23.53 -7.39 19.04
C TRP A 225 -24.66 -6.53 18.49
N GLY A 226 -25.01 -6.66 17.19
CA GLY A 226 -26.13 -5.93 16.56
C GLY A 226 -25.90 -4.44 16.44
N LEU A 227 -24.63 -4.01 16.29
CA LEU A 227 -24.25 -2.62 16.06
C LEU A 227 -24.72 -2.14 14.68
N GLU A 228 -24.91 -0.83 14.52
CA GLU A 228 -25.14 -0.21 13.22
C GLU A 228 -24.00 -0.52 12.25
N GLU A 229 -24.28 -0.74 10.94
CA GLU A 229 -23.29 -1.19 9.94
C GLU A 229 -22.03 -0.33 9.90
N ASP A 230 -22.19 1.01 9.85
CA ASP A 230 -21.05 1.95 9.83
C ASP A 230 -20.26 1.93 11.15
N VAL A 231 -20.93 1.72 12.28
CA VAL A 231 -20.30 1.61 13.60
C VAL A 231 -19.48 0.33 13.67
N GLN A 232 -20.06 -0.80 13.29
CA GLN A 232 -19.41 -2.11 13.25
C GLN A 232 -18.18 -2.08 12.35
N ALA A 233 -18.30 -1.51 11.14
CA ALA A 233 -17.20 -1.38 10.20
C ALA A 233 -16.03 -0.58 10.77
N VAL A 234 -16.32 0.54 11.49
CA VAL A 234 -15.29 1.36 12.13
C VAL A 234 -14.67 0.65 13.33
N VAL A 235 -15.47 -0.01 14.18
CA VAL A 235 -14.95 -0.79 15.31
C VAL A 235 -14.04 -1.91 14.80
N SER A 236 -14.44 -2.67 13.78
CA SER A 236 -13.63 -3.74 13.16
C SER A 236 -12.32 -3.19 12.59
N ALA A 237 -12.37 -2.06 11.90
CA ALA A 237 -11.17 -1.43 11.33
C ALA A 237 -10.20 -0.92 12.40
N LEU A 238 -10.73 -0.27 13.47
CA LEU A 238 -9.94 0.31 14.56
C LEU A 238 -9.28 -0.74 15.45
N THR A 239 -9.97 -1.86 15.71
CA THR A 239 -9.57 -2.81 16.78
C THR A 239 -8.82 -4.03 16.25
N ILE A 240 -9.23 -4.57 15.11
CA ILE A 240 -8.62 -5.77 14.50
C ILE A 240 -8.11 -5.54 13.07
N GLY A 241 -8.29 -4.34 12.51
CA GLY A 241 -7.76 -3.97 11.19
C GLY A 241 -8.53 -4.53 10.01
N GLU A 242 -9.76 -5.06 10.20
CA GLU A 242 -10.62 -5.51 9.13
C GLU A 242 -11.31 -4.31 8.46
N LYS A 243 -11.17 -4.20 7.13
CA LYS A 243 -11.61 -3.03 6.35
C LYS A 243 -12.60 -3.35 5.24
N SER A 244 -12.96 -4.62 5.08
CA SER A 244 -13.83 -5.06 3.98
C SER A 244 -15.24 -4.47 4.10
N GLU A 245 -15.70 -4.24 5.33
CA GLU A 245 -17.03 -3.69 5.63
C GLU A 245 -17.09 -2.15 5.51
N LEU A 246 -15.94 -1.45 5.41
CA LEU A 246 -15.90 0.01 5.26
C LEU A 246 -16.43 0.45 3.90
N THR A 247 -17.48 1.26 3.88
CA THR A 247 -18.03 1.85 2.65
C THR A 247 -17.05 2.85 2.01
N PRO A 248 -17.10 3.05 0.68
CA PRO A 248 -16.28 4.08 0.01
C PRO A 248 -16.54 5.48 0.55
N GLU A 249 -17.80 5.79 0.88
CA GLU A 249 -18.26 7.06 1.43
C GLU A 249 -17.60 7.31 2.79
N LEU A 250 -17.62 6.32 3.69
CA LEU A 250 -17.00 6.43 5.01
C LEU A 250 -15.48 6.60 4.91
N LYS A 251 -14.83 5.87 3.98
CA LYS A 251 -13.41 6.06 3.68
C LYS A 251 -13.10 7.47 3.21
N ALA A 252 -13.95 8.06 2.35
CA ALA A 252 -13.80 9.42 1.85
C ALA A 252 -13.94 10.46 2.97
N VAL A 253 -14.91 10.29 3.90
CA VAL A 253 -15.09 11.12 5.09
C VAL A 253 -13.82 11.20 5.92
N TYR A 254 -13.29 10.04 6.31
CA TYR A 254 -12.06 9.97 7.12
C TYR A 254 -10.82 10.47 6.37
N SER A 255 -10.78 10.31 5.05
CA SER A 255 -9.69 10.81 4.21
C SER A 255 -9.69 12.34 4.17
N ALA A 256 -10.83 12.96 3.92
CA ALA A 256 -10.99 14.42 3.88
C ALA A 256 -10.70 15.07 5.24
N ALA A 257 -11.08 14.40 6.34
CA ALA A 257 -10.74 14.85 7.69
C ALA A 257 -9.26 14.65 8.06
N GLY A 258 -8.48 13.86 7.29
CA GLY A 258 -7.08 13.54 7.61
C GLY A 258 -6.90 12.41 8.64
N ALA A 259 -7.95 11.63 8.87
CA ALA A 259 -7.99 10.56 9.86
C ALA A 259 -7.94 9.15 9.24
N SER A 260 -7.65 8.98 7.95
CA SER A 260 -7.55 7.68 7.28
C SER A 260 -6.59 6.70 7.97
N HIS A 261 -5.53 7.22 8.58
CA HIS A 261 -4.53 6.42 9.30
C HIS A 261 -5.09 5.73 10.53
N VAL A 262 -6.22 6.20 11.07
CA VAL A 262 -6.89 5.63 12.24
C VAL A 262 -7.75 4.42 11.83
N LEU A 263 -8.38 4.44 10.65
CA LEU A 263 -9.06 3.27 10.07
C LEU A 263 -8.09 2.12 9.70
N ALA A 264 -6.79 2.36 9.84
CA ALA A 264 -5.79 1.32 9.75
C ALA A 264 -5.20 1.10 11.14
N LEU A 265 -5.15 -0.13 11.59
CA LEU A 265 -4.42 -0.46 12.81
C LEU A 265 -3.00 0.12 12.72
N SER A 266 -2.67 0.98 13.69
CA SER A 266 -1.42 1.76 13.68
C SER A 266 -0.58 1.51 14.92
N GLY A 267 0.63 2.04 14.94
CA GLY A 267 1.48 2.03 16.13
C GLY A 267 0.84 2.67 17.36
N LEU A 268 -0.09 3.64 17.17
CA LEU A 268 -0.86 4.24 18.27
C LEU A 268 -1.71 3.18 19.00
N HIS A 269 -2.40 2.31 18.26
CA HIS A 269 -3.25 1.25 18.84
C HIS A 269 -2.39 0.24 19.63
N VAL A 270 -1.26 -0.18 19.07
CA VAL A 270 -0.28 -1.03 19.77
C VAL A 270 0.25 -0.34 21.02
N GLY A 271 0.53 0.97 20.95
CA GLY A 271 0.96 1.79 22.07
C GLY A 271 -0.10 1.87 23.18
N ILE A 272 -1.35 2.16 22.85
CA ILE A 272 -2.46 2.20 23.82
C ILE A 272 -2.64 0.82 24.47
N PHE A 273 -2.67 -0.25 23.67
CA PHE A 273 -2.79 -1.62 24.16
C PHE A 273 -1.62 -1.99 25.09
N SER A 274 -0.39 -1.61 24.74
CA SER A 274 0.77 -1.82 25.61
C SER A 274 0.65 -1.07 26.94
N CYS A 275 0.12 0.16 26.94
CA CYS A 275 -0.11 0.93 28.16
C CYS A 275 -1.16 0.25 29.06
N ILE A 276 -2.26 -0.29 28.47
CA ILE A 276 -3.28 -1.04 29.21
C ILE A 276 -2.65 -2.28 29.85
N LEU A 277 -1.86 -3.04 29.10
CA LEU A 277 -1.19 -4.24 29.60
C LEU A 277 -0.19 -3.91 30.72
N LEU A 278 0.62 -2.87 30.54
CA LEU A 278 1.56 -2.40 31.57
C LEU A 278 0.84 -1.99 32.84
N TRP A 279 -0.29 -1.30 32.73
CA TRP A 279 -1.10 -0.91 33.88
C TRP A 279 -1.74 -2.12 34.57
N LEU A 280 -2.34 -3.04 33.81
CA LEU A 280 -3.01 -4.24 34.31
C LEU A 280 -2.03 -5.16 35.06
N PHE A 281 -0.85 -5.36 34.49
CA PHE A 281 0.18 -6.24 35.06
C PHE A 281 1.23 -5.51 35.89
N TYR A 282 1.01 -4.21 36.21
CA TYR A 282 1.91 -3.44 37.04
C TYR A 282 2.31 -4.12 38.39
N PRO A 283 1.41 -4.84 39.10
CA PRO A 283 1.75 -5.56 40.33
C PRO A 283 2.91 -6.56 40.18
N LEU A 284 3.16 -7.10 38.97
CA LEU A 284 4.31 -7.98 38.71
C LEU A 284 5.66 -7.27 38.99
N THR A 285 5.72 -5.94 38.95
CA THR A 285 6.94 -5.17 39.23
C THR A 285 7.45 -5.33 40.64
N TYR A 286 6.59 -5.77 41.59
CA TYR A 286 6.99 -6.03 42.99
C TYR A 286 7.74 -7.37 43.15
N LEU A 287 7.74 -8.24 42.16
CA LEU A 287 8.46 -9.51 42.20
C LEU A 287 9.95 -9.32 41.89
N LYS A 288 10.80 -10.23 42.38
CA LYS A 288 12.21 -10.29 42.01
C LYS A 288 12.32 -10.48 40.48
N HIS A 289 13.02 -9.59 39.78
CA HIS A 289 13.07 -9.50 38.32
C HIS A 289 11.73 -9.16 37.64
N GLY A 290 10.71 -8.70 38.39
CA GLY A 290 9.35 -8.47 37.88
C GLY A 290 9.28 -7.52 36.68
N ARG A 291 10.16 -6.50 36.60
CA ARG A 291 10.21 -5.61 35.41
C ARG A 291 10.58 -6.36 34.13
N LYS A 292 11.52 -7.32 34.17
CA LYS A 292 11.90 -8.12 33.01
C LYS A 292 10.77 -9.08 32.60
N VAL A 293 10.14 -9.71 33.61
CA VAL A 293 8.98 -10.60 33.39
C VAL A 293 7.81 -9.83 32.79
N LEU A 294 7.49 -8.66 33.34
CA LEU A 294 6.42 -7.80 32.82
C LEU A 294 6.66 -7.44 31.35
N ALA A 295 7.85 -7.03 31.01
CA ALA A 295 8.14 -6.62 29.63
C ALA A 295 8.11 -7.79 28.65
N LEU A 296 8.62 -8.96 29.04
CA LEU A 296 8.49 -10.17 28.21
C LEU A 296 7.03 -10.56 28.04
N LEU A 297 6.22 -10.51 29.11
CA LEU A 297 4.79 -10.78 29.07
C LEU A 297 4.07 -9.83 28.11
N VAL A 298 4.35 -8.51 28.22
CA VAL A 298 3.74 -7.50 27.33
C VAL A 298 4.13 -7.75 25.88
N VAL A 299 5.40 -8.08 25.58
CA VAL A 299 5.82 -8.43 24.23
C VAL A 299 5.06 -9.67 23.71
N CYS A 300 4.94 -10.73 24.52
CA CYS A 300 4.19 -11.94 24.13
C CYS A 300 2.70 -11.62 23.86
N LEU A 301 2.07 -10.81 24.71
CA LEU A 301 0.67 -10.41 24.53
C LEU A 301 0.47 -9.51 23.31
N LEU A 302 1.44 -8.63 22.99
CA LEU A 302 1.41 -7.82 21.76
C LEU A 302 1.54 -8.70 20.49
N TRP A 303 2.34 -9.76 20.51
CA TRP A 303 2.37 -10.74 19.43
C TRP A 303 1.06 -11.54 19.34
N GLY A 304 0.43 -11.84 20.48
CA GLY A 304 -0.94 -12.40 20.53
C GLY A 304 -1.96 -11.46 19.89
N PHE A 305 -1.89 -10.17 20.19
CA PHE A 305 -2.73 -9.15 19.55
C PHE A 305 -2.47 -9.06 18.03
N ALA A 306 -1.21 -9.10 17.61
CA ALA A 306 -0.85 -9.13 16.19
C ALA A 306 -1.44 -10.36 15.49
N PHE A 307 -1.45 -11.51 16.15
CA PHE A 307 -2.06 -12.74 15.62
C PHE A 307 -3.58 -12.60 15.48
N ILE A 308 -4.27 -12.08 16.50
CA ILE A 308 -5.73 -11.84 16.47
C ILE A 308 -6.11 -10.82 15.40
N SER A 309 -5.26 -9.81 15.13
CA SER A 309 -5.46 -8.82 14.07
C SER A 309 -5.06 -9.31 12.68
N GLY A 310 -4.94 -10.64 12.46
CA GLY A 310 -4.62 -11.23 11.17
C GLY A 310 -3.20 -10.98 10.68
N LEU A 311 -2.26 -10.65 11.56
CA LEU A 311 -0.86 -10.30 11.26
C LEU A 311 -0.75 -9.17 10.23
N SER A 312 -1.61 -8.15 10.33
CA SER A 312 -1.56 -7.01 9.43
C SER A 312 -0.18 -6.35 9.45
N SER A 313 0.34 -5.95 8.28
CA SER A 313 1.71 -5.45 8.13
C SER A 313 2.02 -4.25 9.04
N SER A 314 1.03 -3.40 9.30
CA SER A 314 1.17 -2.23 10.18
C SER A 314 1.35 -2.60 11.65
N VAL A 315 0.56 -3.58 12.14
CA VAL A 315 0.67 -4.07 13.53
C VAL A 315 1.98 -4.83 13.73
N VAL A 316 2.34 -5.70 12.79
CA VAL A 316 3.61 -6.45 12.86
C VAL A 316 4.80 -5.50 12.96
N ARG A 317 4.84 -4.42 12.14
CA ARG A 317 5.90 -3.40 12.24
C ARG A 317 5.96 -2.75 13.63
N ALA A 318 4.81 -2.33 14.14
CA ALA A 318 4.73 -1.68 15.46
C ALA A 318 5.18 -2.62 16.57
N VAL A 319 4.74 -3.88 16.55
CA VAL A 319 5.12 -4.89 17.54
C VAL A 319 6.61 -5.25 17.45
N VAL A 320 7.18 -5.34 16.24
CA VAL A 320 8.63 -5.54 16.03
C VAL A 320 9.41 -4.37 16.64
N MET A 321 9.04 -3.11 16.32
CA MET A 321 9.71 -1.93 16.87
C MET A 321 9.64 -1.90 18.40
N TYR A 322 8.46 -2.18 18.95
CA TYR A 322 8.25 -2.21 20.41
C TYR A 322 9.07 -3.33 21.06
N SER A 323 9.08 -4.53 20.48
CA SER A 323 9.84 -5.68 20.98
C SER A 323 11.34 -5.39 21.00
N LEU A 324 11.88 -4.82 19.92
CA LEU A 324 13.29 -4.44 19.82
C LEU A 324 13.65 -3.35 20.82
N TYR A 325 12.80 -2.32 20.98
CA TYR A 325 12.99 -1.28 21.98
C TYR A 325 13.02 -1.87 23.40
N THR A 326 12.08 -2.74 23.70
CA THR A 326 11.95 -3.39 25.00
C THR A 326 13.15 -4.29 25.29
N LEU A 327 13.53 -5.17 24.35
CA LEU A 327 14.70 -6.05 24.51
C LEU A 327 15.99 -5.24 24.69
N ALA A 328 16.20 -4.22 23.89
CA ALA A 328 17.39 -3.38 23.97
C ALA A 328 17.48 -2.64 25.31
N SER A 329 16.34 -2.21 25.88
CA SER A 329 16.31 -1.57 27.20
C SER A 329 16.72 -2.50 28.35
N PHE A 330 16.73 -3.81 28.13
CA PHE A 330 17.21 -4.80 29.12
C PHE A 330 18.66 -5.24 28.90
N CYS A 331 19.14 -5.21 27.66
CA CYS A 331 20.47 -5.69 27.32
C CYS A 331 21.55 -4.64 27.48
N SER A 332 21.21 -3.34 27.46
CA SER A 332 22.18 -2.25 27.57
C SER A 332 21.90 -1.40 28.78
N GLU A 333 22.94 -1.14 29.59
CA GLU A 333 22.91 -0.15 30.65
C GLU A 333 22.87 1.29 30.11
N GLU A 334 23.31 1.50 28.88
CA GLU A 334 23.19 2.76 28.15
C GLU A 334 21.75 2.95 27.63
N ARG A 335 21.28 4.19 27.68
CA ARG A 335 19.94 4.58 27.20
C ARG A 335 19.81 4.29 25.69
N PHE A 336 19.28 3.12 25.34
CA PHE A 336 18.94 2.80 23.98
C PHE A 336 17.85 3.77 23.49
N SER A 337 18.17 4.58 22.50
CA SER A 337 17.26 5.59 21.99
C SER A 337 16.21 4.93 21.10
N GLY A 338 14.97 5.47 21.09
CA GLY A 338 13.93 5.03 20.16
C GLY A 338 14.36 5.08 18.68
N MET A 339 15.29 6.00 18.36
CA MET A 339 15.87 6.12 17.03
C MET A 339 16.72 4.89 16.63
N HIS A 340 17.48 4.31 17.58
CA HIS A 340 18.25 3.09 17.35
C HIS A 340 17.34 1.88 17.11
N SER A 341 16.23 1.76 17.86
CA SER A 341 15.21 0.73 17.65
C SER A 341 14.56 0.84 16.29
N LEU A 342 14.26 2.07 15.85
CA LEU A 342 13.67 2.34 14.53
C LEU A 342 14.60 1.87 13.41
N VAL A 343 15.89 2.24 13.48
CA VAL A 343 16.90 1.84 12.48
C VAL A 343 17.11 0.33 12.48
N LEU A 344 17.18 -0.29 13.65
CA LEU A 344 17.33 -1.76 13.76
C LEU A 344 16.10 -2.48 13.17
N ALA A 345 14.89 -1.98 13.43
CA ALA A 345 13.67 -2.54 12.86
C ALA A 345 13.66 -2.42 11.33
N ALA A 346 14.01 -1.24 10.78
CA ALA A 346 14.12 -1.03 9.34
C ALA A 346 15.13 -1.99 8.71
N PHE A 347 16.30 -2.11 9.30
CA PHE A 347 17.37 -2.98 8.83
C PHE A 347 16.92 -4.45 8.76
N LEU A 348 16.37 -4.98 9.86
CA LEU A 348 15.91 -6.37 9.91
C LEU A 348 14.76 -6.65 8.95
N MET A 349 13.82 -5.71 8.82
CA MET A 349 12.69 -5.87 7.91
C MET A 349 13.12 -5.83 6.45
N LEU A 350 14.07 -4.97 6.07
CA LEU A 350 14.61 -4.90 4.70
C LEU A 350 15.48 -6.13 4.35
N ILE A 351 16.16 -6.73 5.33
CA ILE A 351 16.85 -8.03 5.14
C ILE A 351 15.83 -9.15 4.89
N TYR A 352 14.73 -9.16 5.66
CA TYR A 352 13.68 -10.17 5.53
C TYR A 352 12.94 -10.07 4.19
N ASN A 353 12.53 -8.86 3.81
CA ASN A 353 11.85 -8.62 2.54
C ASN A 353 12.27 -7.25 1.97
N PRO A 354 13.11 -7.21 0.91
CA PRO A 354 13.57 -5.98 0.30
C PRO A 354 12.44 -5.14 -0.32
N PHE A 355 11.34 -5.76 -0.76
CA PHE A 355 10.21 -5.04 -1.33
C PHE A 355 9.44 -4.18 -0.33
N PHE A 356 9.67 -4.35 0.97
CA PHE A 356 9.11 -3.42 1.96
C PHE A 356 9.56 -1.98 1.74
N LEU A 357 10.75 -1.74 1.15
CA LEU A 357 11.21 -0.39 0.82
C LEU A 357 10.23 0.37 -0.09
N PHE A 358 9.54 -0.34 -0.98
CA PHE A 358 8.58 0.22 -1.92
C PHE A 358 7.11 0.17 -1.41
N ASP A 359 6.87 -0.43 -0.25
CA ASP A 359 5.54 -0.46 0.36
C ASP A 359 5.20 0.92 0.97
N ILE A 360 4.16 1.55 0.45
CA ILE A 360 3.67 2.86 0.91
C ILE A 360 3.44 2.85 2.42
N SER A 361 2.88 1.77 2.94
CA SER A 361 2.59 1.63 4.36
C SER A 361 3.88 1.56 5.22
N PHE A 362 4.94 0.94 4.70
CA PHE A 362 6.26 0.94 5.33
C PHE A 362 6.86 2.35 5.32
N GLN A 363 6.89 3.02 4.16
CA GLN A 363 7.45 4.36 4.01
C GLN A 363 6.76 5.36 4.95
N LEU A 364 5.43 5.41 4.95
CA LEU A 364 4.66 6.32 5.81
C LEU A 364 4.88 6.03 7.30
N SER A 365 4.92 4.76 7.70
CA SER A 365 5.12 4.38 9.10
C SER A 365 6.51 4.77 9.62
N PHE A 366 7.56 4.45 8.87
CA PHE A 366 8.93 4.78 9.27
C PHE A 366 9.21 6.28 9.21
N ALA A 367 8.69 6.98 8.19
CA ALA A 367 8.80 8.43 8.08
C ALA A 367 8.08 9.16 9.23
N ALA A 368 6.86 8.72 9.60
CA ALA A 368 6.12 9.27 10.72
C ALA A 368 6.89 9.11 12.05
N VAL A 369 7.34 7.87 12.37
CA VAL A 369 8.05 7.60 13.63
C VAL A 369 9.39 8.33 13.67
N PHE A 370 10.14 8.35 12.56
CA PHE A 370 11.39 9.12 12.46
C PHE A 370 11.15 10.60 12.76
N SER A 371 10.15 11.18 12.11
CA SER A 371 9.80 12.58 12.27
C SER A 371 9.30 12.91 13.67
N ILE A 372 8.50 12.04 14.29
CA ILE A 372 8.08 12.18 15.69
C ILE A 372 9.31 12.21 16.60
N LEU A 373 10.22 11.26 16.46
CA LEU A 373 11.42 11.19 17.29
C LEU A 373 12.34 12.40 17.12
N ALA A 374 12.35 13.01 15.92
CA ALA A 374 13.14 14.19 15.62
C ALA A 374 12.46 15.49 16.08
N PHE A 375 11.22 15.74 15.66
CA PHE A 375 10.56 17.04 15.79
C PHE A 375 9.72 17.19 17.06
N TYR A 376 9.12 16.11 17.58
CA TYR A 376 8.27 16.22 18.77
C TYR A 376 8.99 16.85 19.98
N PRO A 377 10.25 16.52 20.30
CA PRO A 377 10.96 17.20 21.39
C PRO A 377 11.17 18.70 21.17
N LEU A 378 11.23 19.15 19.90
CA LEU A 378 11.38 20.55 19.54
C LEU A 378 10.04 21.29 19.72
N PHE A 379 8.96 20.74 19.17
CA PHE A 379 7.62 21.35 19.26
C PHE A 379 7.07 21.34 20.68
N SER A 380 7.15 20.22 21.40
CA SER A 380 6.60 20.12 22.74
C SER A 380 7.25 21.06 23.76
N ARG A 381 8.53 21.42 23.52
CA ARG A 381 9.29 22.35 24.37
C ARG A 381 9.20 23.81 23.92
N SER A 382 8.62 24.10 22.75
CA SER A 382 8.55 25.48 22.24
C SER A 382 7.62 26.37 23.06
N LEU A 383 6.61 25.80 23.73
CA LEU A 383 5.68 26.51 24.60
C LEU A 383 5.73 25.93 26.04
N CYS A 384 6.03 26.79 27.01
CA CYS A 384 6.00 26.44 28.43
C CYS A 384 4.59 26.62 29.01
N ILE A 385 3.72 25.63 28.82
CA ILE A 385 2.33 25.66 29.28
C ILE A 385 2.22 25.09 30.69
N LYS A 386 1.74 25.89 31.65
CA LYS A 386 1.56 25.50 33.06
C LYS A 386 0.29 24.67 33.28
N ASN A 387 -0.81 24.97 32.56
CA ASN A 387 -2.08 24.26 32.68
C ASN A 387 -1.95 22.85 32.13
N ARG A 388 -2.40 21.82 32.88
CA ARG A 388 -2.28 20.39 32.51
C ARG A 388 -3.08 20.06 31.27
N VAL A 389 -4.31 20.60 31.12
CA VAL A 389 -5.19 20.35 29.98
C VAL A 389 -4.60 20.97 28.71
N LEU A 390 -4.21 22.24 28.77
CA LEU A 390 -3.59 22.92 27.64
C LEU A 390 -2.26 22.28 27.24
N ARG A 391 -1.48 21.78 28.20
CA ARG A 391 -0.25 21.03 27.93
C ARG A 391 -0.55 19.72 27.21
N TYR A 392 -1.59 18.99 27.62
CA TYR A 392 -2.02 17.77 26.92
C TYR A 392 -2.42 18.06 25.48
N ILE A 393 -3.24 19.09 25.26
CA ILE A 393 -3.65 19.54 23.93
C ILE A 393 -2.41 19.91 23.08
N TRP A 394 -1.50 20.71 23.63
CA TRP A 394 -0.28 21.11 22.92
C TRP A 394 0.61 19.91 22.55
N ASN A 395 0.78 18.97 23.48
CA ASN A 395 1.56 17.76 23.22
C ASN A 395 0.93 16.90 22.11
N THR A 396 -0.39 16.76 22.08
CA THR A 396 -1.12 16.05 21.04
C THR A 396 -0.99 16.75 19.68
N LEU A 397 -1.12 18.08 19.63
CA LEU A 397 -0.89 18.87 18.42
C LEU A 397 0.56 18.76 17.95
N SER A 398 1.53 18.87 18.87
CA SER A 398 2.97 18.72 18.58
C SER A 398 3.28 17.34 17.99
N LEU A 399 2.65 16.29 18.50
CA LEU A 399 2.78 14.91 17.98
C LEU A 399 2.23 14.82 16.56
N SER A 400 1.02 15.34 16.33
CA SER A 400 0.37 15.32 15.01
C SER A 400 1.14 16.13 13.98
N MET A 401 1.64 17.34 14.35
CA MET A 401 2.49 18.15 13.47
C MET A 401 3.78 17.42 13.10
N SER A 402 4.42 16.79 14.09
CA SER A 402 5.65 16.03 13.86
C SER A 402 5.43 14.86 12.90
N ALA A 403 4.38 14.10 13.10
CA ALA A 403 4.04 12.98 12.20
C ALA A 403 3.74 13.47 10.78
N GLN A 404 2.93 14.52 10.66
CA GLN A 404 2.53 15.08 9.36
C GLN A 404 3.71 15.61 8.56
N LEU A 405 4.67 16.28 9.20
CA LEU A 405 5.89 16.75 8.52
C LEU A 405 6.66 15.61 7.87
N GLY A 406 6.83 14.48 8.56
CA GLY A 406 7.54 13.33 8.00
C GLY A 406 6.80 12.63 6.87
N THR A 407 5.47 12.59 6.94
CA THR A 407 4.65 11.91 5.94
C THR A 407 4.26 12.80 4.77
N LEU A 408 4.38 14.12 4.89
CA LEU A 408 3.95 15.11 3.88
C LEU A 408 4.51 14.84 2.47
N PRO A 409 5.82 14.60 2.25
CA PRO A 409 6.35 14.34 0.92
C PRO A 409 5.70 13.10 0.27
N PHE A 410 5.48 12.04 1.06
CA PHE A 410 4.87 10.80 0.59
C PHE A 410 3.38 10.96 0.32
N ILE A 411 2.65 11.68 1.19
CA ILE A 411 1.21 11.93 1.02
C ILE A 411 0.97 12.70 -0.28
N LEU A 412 1.72 13.76 -0.54
CA LEU A 412 1.58 14.54 -1.77
C LEU A 412 2.03 13.76 -3.01
N TYR A 413 3.07 12.92 -2.90
CA TYR A 413 3.54 12.09 -4.00
C TYR A 413 2.54 10.99 -4.39
N TYR A 414 2.00 10.24 -3.40
CA TYR A 414 1.14 9.08 -3.67
C TYR A 414 -0.35 9.42 -3.82
N PHE A 415 -0.84 10.39 -3.06
CA PHE A 415 -2.28 10.66 -2.96
C PHE A 415 -2.68 12.00 -3.57
N GLY A 416 -1.74 12.93 -3.79
CA GLY A 416 -2.01 14.24 -4.38
C GLY A 416 -3.03 15.07 -3.60
N SER A 417 -3.22 14.81 -2.31
CA SER A 417 -4.20 15.47 -1.49
C SER A 417 -3.66 15.77 -0.10
N PHE A 418 -4.11 16.89 0.49
CA PHE A 418 -3.71 17.32 1.82
C PHE A 418 -4.93 17.74 2.64
N PRO A 419 -5.20 17.10 3.79
CA PRO A 419 -6.28 17.49 4.69
C PRO A 419 -5.88 18.73 5.50
N THR A 420 -6.61 19.83 5.36
CA THR A 420 -6.27 21.10 6.03
C THR A 420 -6.54 21.08 7.53
N TYR A 421 -7.60 20.42 7.94
CA TYR A 421 -8.04 20.38 9.35
C TYR A 421 -7.54 19.14 10.12
N PHE A 422 -6.45 18.48 9.65
CA PHE A 422 -5.92 17.28 10.29
C PHE A 422 -5.58 17.44 11.78
N LEU A 423 -5.18 18.65 12.21
CA LEU A 423 -4.90 18.93 13.63
C LEU A 423 -6.16 18.83 14.48
N LEU A 424 -7.26 19.40 13.99
CA LEU A 424 -8.55 19.36 14.68
C LEU A 424 -9.09 17.93 14.72
N ALA A 425 -9.06 17.23 13.58
CA ALA A 425 -9.48 15.85 13.49
C ALA A 425 -8.67 14.95 14.44
N ASN A 426 -7.34 15.08 14.45
CA ASN A 426 -6.47 14.26 15.29
C ASN A 426 -6.68 14.49 16.78
N LEU A 427 -7.02 15.71 17.20
CA LEU A 427 -7.32 15.99 18.60
C LEU A 427 -8.52 15.18 19.10
N VAL A 428 -9.56 15.04 18.27
CA VAL A 428 -10.77 14.25 18.56
C VAL A 428 -10.50 12.76 18.42
N VAL A 429 -9.90 12.37 17.29
CA VAL A 429 -9.68 10.97 16.93
C VAL A 429 -8.78 10.25 17.92
N VAL A 430 -7.67 10.84 18.36
CA VAL A 430 -6.72 10.18 19.27
C VAL A 430 -7.39 9.82 20.60
N ILE A 431 -8.25 10.73 21.12
CA ILE A 431 -8.97 10.49 22.36
C ILE A 431 -10.03 9.41 22.17
N LEU A 432 -10.91 9.57 21.16
CA LEU A 432 -12.03 8.65 20.95
C LEU A 432 -11.58 7.26 20.50
N ALA A 433 -10.57 7.15 19.63
CA ALA A 433 -10.02 5.86 19.24
C ALA A 433 -9.44 5.09 20.45
N GLY A 434 -8.81 5.81 21.39
CA GLY A 434 -8.36 5.21 22.65
C GLY A 434 -9.52 4.67 23.49
N VAL A 435 -10.58 5.45 23.64
CA VAL A 435 -11.79 5.04 24.39
C VAL A 435 -12.46 3.86 23.71
N ILE A 436 -12.65 3.91 22.38
CA ILE A 436 -13.25 2.83 21.58
C ILE A 436 -12.44 1.53 21.75
N LEU A 437 -11.12 1.60 21.68
CA LEU A 437 -10.25 0.42 21.86
C LEU A 437 -10.44 -0.22 23.25
N VAL A 438 -10.46 0.60 24.31
CA VAL A 438 -10.68 0.13 25.70
C VAL A 438 -12.06 -0.48 25.85
N LEU A 439 -13.10 0.19 25.34
CA LEU A 439 -14.49 -0.30 25.40
C LEU A 439 -14.67 -1.59 24.62
N THR A 440 -14.08 -1.72 23.43
CA THR A 440 -14.13 -2.95 22.63
C THR A 440 -13.48 -4.12 23.38
N PHE A 441 -12.31 -3.89 23.97
CA PHE A 441 -11.65 -4.92 24.77
C PHE A 441 -12.47 -5.31 26.00
N ALA A 442 -13.06 -4.32 26.68
CA ALA A 442 -13.97 -4.56 27.79
C ALA A 442 -15.23 -5.32 27.35
N ALA A 443 -15.82 -4.98 26.19
CA ALA A 443 -16.98 -5.67 25.62
C ALA A 443 -16.65 -7.14 25.31
N LEU A 444 -15.49 -7.43 24.71
CA LEU A 444 -15.04 -8.81 24.45
C LEU A 444 -14.93 -9.65 25.74
N CYS A 445 -14.45 -9.05 26.83
CA CYS A 445 -14.31 -9.72 28.11
C CYS A 445 -15.63 -9.87 28.86
N LEU A 446 -16.54 -8.91 28.74
CA LEU A 446 -17.76 -8.79 29.55
C LEU A 446 -19.05 -9.13 28.80
N ALA A 447 -18.97 -9.47 27.52
CA ALA A 447 -20.16 -9.83 26.70
C ALA A 447 -20.98 -10.97 27.29
N SER A 448 -20.36 -11.88 28.05
CA SER A 448 -21.02 -12.98 28.74
C SER A 448 -21.89 -12.56 29.94
N VAL A 449 -21.77 -11.30 30.41
CA VAL A 449 -22.53 -10.74 31.51
C VAL A 449 -23.61 -9.81 30.96
N PRO A 450 -24.88 -10.21 30.82
CA PRO A 450 -25.84 -9.50 29.97
C PRO A 450 -26.03 -8.02 30.28
N ILE A 451 -26.14 -7.64 31.54
CA ILE A 451 -26.36 -6.23 31.93
C ILE A 451 -25.13 -5.39 31.68
N VAL A 452 -23.95 -5.86 32.11
CA VAL A 452 -22.70 -5.12 32.00
C VAL A 452 -22.24 -5.10 30.53
N GLY A 453 -22.30 -6.24 29.86
CA GLY A 453 -21.93 -6.37 28.46
C GLY A 453 -22.73 -5.43 27.56
N ASN A 454 -24.06 -5.44 27.68
CA ASN A 454 -24.92 -4.56 26.90
C ASN A 454 -24.62 -3.06 27.16
N THR A 455 -24.38 -2.67 28.42
CA THR A 455 -24.04 -1.30 28.76
C THR A 455 -22.71 -0.87 28.08
N VAL A 456 -21.70 -1.75 28.12
CA VAL A 456 -20.40 -1.46 27.48
C VAL A 456 -20.54 -1.38 25.95
N ILE A 457 -21.32 -2.28 25.33
CA ILE A 457 -21.60 -2.27 23.89
C ILE A 457 -22.34 -0.98 23.49
N THR A 458 -23.33 -0.54 24.26
CA THR A 458 -24.04 0.73 24.01
C THR A 458 -23.08 1.93 24.12
N LEU A 459 -22.19 1.95 25.12
CA LEU A 459 -21.18 3.00 25.24
C LEU A 459 -20.18 3.00 24.08
N LEU A 460 -19.81 1.81 23.60
CA LEU A 460 -18.97 1.63 22.41
C LEU A 460 -19.64 2.20 21.16
N GLU A 461 -20.92 1.89 20.96
CA GLU A 461 -21.73 2.40 19.86
C GLU A 461 -21.78 3.94 19.88
N TRP A 462 -22.13 4.54 21.01
CA TRP A 462 -22.18 5.99 21.19
C TRP A 462 -20.81 6.64 20.92
N GLY A 463 -19.74 6.07 21.48
CA GLY A 463 -18.38 6.58 21.25
C GLY A 463 -17.99 6.57 19.78
N THR A 464 -18.37 5.51 19.05
CA THR A 464 -18.07 5.39 17.61
C THR A 464 -18.97 6.30 16.77
N LEU A 465 -20.25 6.46 17.12
CA LEU A 465 -21.14 7.43 16.47
C LEU A 465 -20.64 8.87 16.64
N ILE A 466 -20.17 9.24 17.83
CA ILE A 466 -19.58 10.56 18.08
C ILE A 466 -18.35 10.74 17.19
N LEU A 467 -17.50 9.72 17.05
CA LEU A 467 -16.33 9.76 16.18
C LEU A 467 -16.74 9.97 14.71
N ASN A 468 -17.68 9.17 14.20
CA ASN A 468 -18.17 9.27 12.82
C ASN A 468 -18.76 10.65 12.52
N LYS A 469 -19.65 11.16 13.40
CA LYS A 469 -20.23 12.50 13.27
C LYS A 469 -19.19 13.61 13.33
N SER A 470 -18.18 13.47 14.20
CA SER A 470 -17.09 14.45 14.28
C SER A 470 -16.28 14.50 12.98
N MET A 471 -16.00 13.34 12.37
CA MET A 471 -15.28 13.29 11.07
C MET A 471 -16.12 13.85 9.93
N GLN A 472 -17.42 13.57 9.90
CA GLN A 472 -18.36 14.18 8.95
C GLN A 472 -18.40 15.70 9.11
N GLY A 473 -18.46 16.20 10.35
CA GLY A 473 -18.43 17.65 10.64
C GLY A 473 -17.15 18.32 10.14
N VAL A 474 -15.98 17.67 10.31
CA VAL A 474 -14.71 18.20 9.78
C VAL A 474 -14.69 18.17 8.25
N GLN A 475 -15.21 17.13 7.62
CA GLN A 475 -15.29 17.04 6.16
C GLN A 475 -16.15 18.16 5.56
N GLN A 476 -17.25 18.55 6.22
CA GLN A 476 -18.17 19.60 5.75
C GLN A 476 -17.60 21.01 5.84
N LEU A 477 -16.48 21.22 6.56
CA LEU A 477 -15.82 22.52 6.61
C LEU A 477 -15.28 22.92 5.24
N ALA A 478 -15.44 24.20 4.89
CA ALA A 478 -14.94 24.74 3.63
C ALA A 478 -13.42 24.52 3.50
N GLY A 479 -13.00 23.94 2.38
CA GLY A 479 -11.58 23.65 2.15
C GLY A 479 -11.01 22.54 3.05
N SER A 480 -11.82 21.57 3.48
CA SER A 480 -11.38 20.45 4.32
C SER A 480 -10.23 19.63 3.71
N GLN A 481 -10.15 19.59 2.41
CA GLN A 481 -9.11 18.89 1.67
C GLN A 481 -8.65 19.73 0.47
N ILE A 482 -7.34 19.91 0.35
CA ILE A 482 -6.70 20.40 -0.88
C ILE A 482 -6.44 19.18 -1.75
N THR A 483 -7.02 19.14 -2.94
CA THR A 483 -6.89 18.03 -3.91
C THR A 483 -6.04 18.46 -5.10
N SER A 484 -5.59 17.48 -5.89
CA SER A 484 -4.85 17.71 -7.14
C SER A 484 -3.47 18.37 -6.98
N VAL A 485 -2.81 18.15 -5.83
CA VAL A 485 -1.45 18.61 -5.56
C VAL A 485 -0.49 17.42 -5.61
N TYR A 486 -0.20 16.95 -6.81
CA TYR A 486 0.76 15.86 -7.01
C TYR A 486 2.18 16.42 -7.10
N LEU A 487 3.08 15.79 -6.37
CA LEU A 487 4.53 16.05 -6.48
C LEU A 487 5.18 14.99 -7.35
N SER A 488 6.11 15.41 -8.20
CA SER A 488 7.02 14.46 -8.86
C SER A 488 7.98 13.83 -7.84
N SER A 489 8.65 12.74 -8.22
CA SER A 489 9.64 12.08 -7.36
C SER A 489 10.80 13.02 -6.99
N SER A 490 11.23 13.89 -7.90
CA SER A 490 12.24 14.92 -7.66
C SER A 490 11.77 15.97 -6.65
N GLN A 491 10.55 16.48 -6.80
CA GLN A 491 9.96 17.44 -5.87
C GLN A 491 9.77 16.83 -4.48
N ALA A 492 9.28 15.59 -4.38
CA ALA A 492 9.10 14.90 -3.11
C ALA A 492 10.43 14.70 -2.35
N CYS A 493 11.51 14.32 -3.07
CA CYS A 493 12.85 14.21 -2.50
C CYS A 493 13.38 15.56 -2.02
N LEU A 494 13.20 16.63 -2.80
CA LEU A 494 13.62 17.97 -2.41
C LEU A 494 12.83 18.50 -1.22
N LEU A 495 11.51 18.27 -1.17
CA LEU A 495 10.67 18.62 -0.02
C LEU A 495 11.13 17.90 1.25
N ALA A 496 11.46 16.60 1.16
CA ALA A 496 12.07 15.87 2.27
C ALA A 496 13.42 16.48 2.70
N GLY A 497 14.23 16.90 1.73
CA GLY A 497 15.48 17.64 1.97
C GLY A 497 15.25 18.98 2.70
N VAL A 498 14.24 19.76 2.31
CA VAL A 498 13.84 21.00 3.01
C VAL A 498 13.48 20.69 4.47
N ILE A 499 12.66 19.67 4.73
CA ILE A 499 12.25 19.28 6.08
C ILE A 499 13.48 18.88 6.93
N ILE A 500 14.42 18.13 6.36
CA ILE A 500 15.67 17.76 7.06
C ILE A 500 16.52 19.01 7.35
N CYS A 501 16.66 19.93 6.41
CA CYS A 501 17.40 21.18 6.62
C CYS A 501 16.72 22.06 7.69
N LEU A 502 15.40 22.14 7.71
CA LEU A 502 14.63 22.83 8.75
C LEU A 502 14.90 22.21 10.14
N TYR A 503 14.92 20.88 10.23
CA TYR A 503 15.28 20.19 11.47
C TYR A 503 16.70 20.57 11.91
N LEU A 504 17.68 20.54 11.02
CA LEU A 504 19.08 20.88 11.34
C LEU A 504 19.22 22.33 11.82
N CYS A 505 18.53 23.28 11.17
CA CYS A 505 18.50 24.68 11.58
C CYS A 505 17.87 24.87 12.96
N TRP A 506 16.81 24.11 13.28
CA TRP A 506 16.13 24.24 14.57
C TRP A 506 16.89 23.53 15.70
N ALA A 507 17.42 22.35 15.43
CA ALA A 507 18.15 21.54 16.42
C ALA A 507 19.50 22.17 16.83
N SER A 508 20.13 23.01 15.98
CA SER A 508 21.36 23.75 16.32
C SER A 508 21.15 24.88 17.32
N GLY A 509 19.92 25.26 17.64
CA GLY A 509 19.58 26.23 18.71
C GLY A 509 20.32 27.56 18.58
N ILE A 510 20.97 28.01 19.68
CA ILE A 510 21.72 29.27 19.74
C ILE A 510 23.01 29.24 18.91
N HIS A 511 23.57 28.06 18.63
CA HIS A 511 24.81 27.89 17.83
C HIS A 511 24.53 27.74 16.33
N ARG A 512 23.51 28.41 15.81
CA ARG A 512 23.16 28.38 14.38
C ARG A 512 24.31 28.87 13.52
N LYS A 513 24.81 28.01 12.63
CA LYS A 513 25.86 28.37 11.68
C LYS A 513 25.20 28.95 10.43
N ALA A 514 25.82 29.97 9.83
CA ALA A 514 25.38 30.51 8.54
C ALA A 514 25.24 29.39 7.47
N SER A 515 26.10 28.37 7.55
CA SER A 515 26.04 27.20 6.67
C SER A 515 24.73 26.43 6.70
N ASP A 516 24.02 26.42 7.85
CA ASP A 516 22.75 25.68 7.97
C ASP A 516 21.63 26.42 7.23
N TRP A 517 21.60 27.76 7.35
CA TRP A 517 20.69 28.61 6.58
C TRP A 517 20.98 28.61 5.08
N ILE A 518 22.26 28.60 4.70
CA ILE A 518 22.66 28.50 3.29
C ILE A 518 22.18 27.17 2.69
N ARG A 519 22.36 26.03 3.39
CA ARG A 519 21.85 24.72 2.93
C ARG A 519 20.34 24.75 2.74
N LEU A 520 19.60 25.28 3.71
CA LEU A 520 18.14 25.40 3.61
C LEU A 520 17.75 26.24 2.39
N LEU A 521 18.36 27.41 2.21
CA LEU A 521 18.09 28.29 1.07
C LEU A 521 18.40 27.61 -0.25
N VAL A 522 19.53 26.90 -0.36
CA VAL A 522 19.91 26.17 -1.59
C VAL A 522 18.87 25.11 -1.91
N VAL A 523 18.46 24.29 -0.94
CA VAL A 523 17.46 23.22 -1.19
C VAL A 523 16.08 23.81 -1.51
N CYS A 524 15.67 24.91 -0.85
CA CYS A 524 14.44 25.61 -1.20
C CYS A 524 14.48 26.19 -2.62
N ASN A 525 15.58 26.81 -3.01
CA ASN A 525 15.73 27.32 -4.38
C ASN A 525 15.72 26.20 -5.42
N LEU A 526 16.37 25.06 -5.13
CA LEU A 526 16.33 23.89 -6.01
C LEU A 526 14.89 23.33 -6.13
N PHE A 527 14.14 23.28 -5.01
CA PHE A 527 12.74 22.86 -5.05
C PHE A 527 11.89 23.78 -5.94
N VAL A 528 12.05 25.11 -5.78
CA VAL A 528 11.35 26.11 -6.60
C VAL A 528 11.78 26.00 -8.06
N ALA A 529 13.08 25.90 -8.34
CA ALA A 529 13.59 25.79 -9.71
C ALA A 529 13.06 24.54 -10.43
N VAL A 530 13.10 23.37 -9.77
CA VAL A 530 12.54 22.12 -10.32
C VAL A 530 11.05 22.28 -10.54
N SER A 531 10.31 22.87 -9.58
CA SER A 531 8.88 23.10 -9.72
C SER A 531 8.56 24.05 -10.89
N CYS A 532 9.35 25.10 -11.09
CA CYS A 532 9.19 26.00 -12.23
C CYS A 532 9.48 25.30 -13.57
N VAL A 533 10.53 24.50 -13.64
CA VAL A 533 10.88 23.74 -14.86
C VAL A 533 9.78 22.73 -15.19
N GLU A 534 9.30 21.98 -14.21
CA GLU A 534 8.23 21.01 -14.42
C GLU A 534 6.90 21.69 -14.73
N TYR A 535 6.64 22.88 -14.16
CA TYR A 535 5.44 23.66 -14.49
C TYR A 535 5.51 24.25 -15.90
N ALA A 536 6.67 24.81 -16.29
CA ALA A 536 6.89 25.40 -17.61
C ALA A 536 6.98 24.35 -18.73
N GLY A 537 7.37 23.11 -18.40
CA GLY A 537 7.33 21.98 -19.34
C GLY A 537 5.90 21.71 -19.77
N GLU A 538 5.53 22.09 -20.98
CA GLU A 538 4.26 21.73 -21.59
C GLU A 538 4.24 20.21 -21.83
N ALA A 539 3.63 19.46 -20.89
CA ALA A 539 3.30 18.08 -21.21
C ALA A 539 2.19 18.10 -22.25
N PRO A 540 2.37 17.48 -23.43
CA PRO A 540 1.32 17.41 -24.42
C PRO A 540 0.11 16.71 -23.81
N GLU A 541 -1.06 17.23 -24.11
CA GLU A 541 -2.29 16.57 -23.72
C GLU A 541 -2.39 15.25 -24.49
N GLN A 542 -2.62 14.16 -23.78
CA GLN A 542 -2.68 12.81 -24.34
C GLN A 542 -4.07 12.24 -24.16
N LEU A 543 -4.55 11.57 -25.20
CA LEU A 543 -5.79 10.82 -25.20
C LEU A 543 -5.48 9.35 -24.91
N TYR A 544 -6.18 8.75 -23.96
CA TYR A 544 -6.03 7.36 -23.57
C TYR A 544 -7.32 6.58 -23.77
N PHE A 545 -7.19 5.36 -24.34
CA PHE A 545 -8.26 4.39 -24.47
C PHE A 545 -8.02 3.25 -23.50
N PHE A 546 -8.94 3.09 -22.55
CA PHE A 546 -8.77 2.10 -21.49
C PHE A 546 -10.10 1.70 -20.83
N ARG A 547 -10.33 0.40 -20.62
CA ARG A 547 -11.51 -0.19 -19.94
C ARG A 547 -12.86 0.40 -20.36
N SER A 548 -13.08 0.46 -21.66
CA SER A 548 -14.33 0.97 -22.26
C SER A 548 -14.60 2.46 -22.02
N GLU A 549 -13.63 3.21 -21.59
CA GLU A 549 -13.71 4.65 -21.40
C GLU A 549 -12.57 5.37 -22.12
N VAL A 550 -12.79 6.64 -22.42
CA VAL A 550 -11.81 7.53 -23.05
C VAL A 550 -11.41 8.58 -22.05
N TYR A 551 -10.10 8.76 -21.88
CA TYR A 551 -9.53 9.70 -20.94
C TYR A 551 -8.64 10.70 -21.66
N THR A 552 -8.66 11.95 -21.22
CA THR A 552 -7.60 12.91 -21.57
C THR A 552 -6.72 13.14 -20.35
N ARG A 553 -5.42 13.08 -20.55
CA ARG A 553 -4.43 13.38 -19.52
C ARG A 553 -3.59 14.57 -19.94
N LYS A 554 -3.61 15.61 -19.10
CA LYS A 554 -2.69 16.74 -19.20
C LYS A 554 -1.93 16.85 -17.89
N LYS A 555 -0.65 16.51 -17.91
CA LYS A 555 0.18 16.31 -16.70
C LYS A 555 -0.48 15.29 -15.75
N ASP A 556 -0.88 15.74 -14.56
CA ASP A 556 -1.48 14.93 -13.50
C ASP A 556 -3.01 15.00 -13.46
N CYS A 557 -3.62 15.82 -14.32
CA CYS A 557 -5.08 15.89 -14.46
C CYS A 557 -5.54 14.86 -15.48
N VAL A 558 -6.38 13.93 -15.03
CA VAL A 558 -7.06 12.94 -15.88
C VAL A 558 -8.54 13.29 -15.91
N SER A 559 -9.06 13.52 -17.10
CA SER A 559 -10.49 13.79 -17.32
C SER A 559 -11.11 12.61 -18.06
N THR A 560 -12.22 12.08 -17.54
CA THR A 560 -12.96 10.99 -18.19
C THR A 560 -14.02 11.56 -19.10
N HIS A 561 -14.06 11.11 -20.33
CA HIS A 561 -15.06 11.53 -21.32
C HIS A 561 -16.10 10.42 -21.52
N ARG A 562 -17.35 10.71 -21.22
CA ARG A 562 -18.50 9.85 -21.44
C ARG A 562 -19.51 10.55 -22.33
N SER A 563 -20.10 9.83 -23.24
CA SER A 563 -21.21 10.31 -24.08
C SER A 563 -22.35 9.30 -24.09
N GLU A 564 -23.56 9.77 -23.90
CA GLU A 564 -24.77 8.96 -24.01
C GLU A 564 -25.00 8.47 -25.45
N THR A 565 -24.56 9.24 -26.43
CA THR A 565 -24.65 8.90 -27.85
C THR A 565 -23.56 7.92 -28.31
N GLY A 566 -22.50 7.77 -27.53
CA GLY A 566 -21.31 7.00 -27.90
C GLY A 566 -20.36 7.70 -28.86
N LEU A 567 -20.68 8.94 -29.28
CA LEU A 567 -19.80 9.78 -30.09
C LEU A 567 -19.19 10.86 -29.21
N LEU A 568 -17.88 11.01 -29.29
CA LEU A 568 -17.10 12.01 -28.58
C LEU A 568 -16.37 12.89 -29.60
N CYS A 569 -16.39 14.20 -29.39
CA CYS A 569 -15.54 15.14 -30.09
C CYS A 569 -14.59 15.77 -29.07
N ILE A 570 -13.30 15.41 -29.17
CA ILE A 570 -12.27 15.93 -28.28
C ILE A 570 -11.29 16.72 -29.14
N ARG A 571 -11.25 18.03 -28.91
CA ARG A 571 -10.63 18.98 -29.84
C ARG A 571 -11.19 18.78 -31.27
N ASN A 572 -10.41 18.39 -32.24
CA ASN A 572 -10.85 18.14 -33.62
C ASN A 572 -10.90 16.65 -33.98
N MET A 573 -10.85 15.75 -32.98
CA MET A 573 -10.90 14.32 -33.21
C MET A 573 -12.28 13.76 -32.89
N HIS A 574 -12.85 13.02 -33.82
CA HIS A 574 -14.12 12.32 -33.67
C HIS A 574 -13.84 10.87 -33.28
N ILE A 575 -14.39 10.46 -32.16
CA ILE A 575 -14.18 9.13 -31.56
C ILE A 575 -15.54 8.50 -31.34
N ALA A 576 -15.71 7.27 -31.80
CA ALA A 576 -16.90 6.47 -31.47
C ALA A 576 -16.56 5.43 -30.40
N VAL A 577 -17.24 5.45 -29.26
CA VAL A 577 -17.17 4.42 -28.22
C VAL A 577 -18.34 3.46 -28.43
N LEU A 578 -18.03 2.25 -28.93
CA LEU A 578 -18.99 1.26 -29.38
C LEU A 578 -19.14 0.17 -28.32
N ASN A 579 -20.12 0.30 -27.44
CA ASN A 579 -20.36 -0.59 -26.30
C ASN A 579 -21.76 -1.21 -26.28
N ASP A 580 -22.56 -1.03 -27.35
CA ASP A 580 -23.91 -1.53 -27.42
C ASP A 580 -24.27 -2.03 -28.84
N ALA A 581 -25.54 -2.44 -29.04
CA ALA A 581 -26.03 -3.02 -30.28
C ALA A 581 -26.72 -1.99 -31.20
N ARG A 582 -26.90 -0.73 -30.78
CA ARG A 582 -27.72 0.29 -31.51
C ARG A 582 -27.18 0.58 -32.92
N TRP A 583 -25.87 0.47 -33.10
CA TRP A 583 -25.19 0.75 -34.38
C TRP A 583 -25.54 -0.21 -35.52
N ARG A 584 -26.32 -1.29 -35.26
CA ARG A 584 -26.81 -2.23 -36.28
C ARG A 584 -27.98 -1.68 -37.09
N THR A 585 -28.72 -0.75 -36.52
CA THR A 585 -30.01 -0.26 -37.09
C THR A 585 -29.88 1.08 -37.76
N TYR A 586 -28.74 1.73 -37.67
CA TYR A 586 -28.53 3.01 -38.32
C TYR A 586 -28.10 2.83 -39.76
N GLU A 587 -28.65 3.67 -40.64
CA GLU A 587 -28.25 3.86 -42.03
C GLU A 587 -27.86 5.33 -42.22
N ALA A 588 -26.83 5.60 -43.00
CA ALA A 588 -26.37 6.93 -43.31
C ALA A 588 -26.28 7.17 -44.80
N SER A 589 -26.66 8.35 -45.23
CA SER A 589 -26.54 8.78 -46.64
C SER A 589 -25.10 9.17 -47.01
N SER A 590 -24.27 9.50 -46.04
CA SER A 590 -22.84 9.79 -46.19
C SER A 590 -22.06 9.26 -44.99
N ARG A 591 -20.81 8.82 -45.20
CA ARG A 591 -19.95 8.31 -44.15
C ARG A 591 -19.45 9.47 -43.28
N PHE A 592 -19.65 9.35 -41.96
CA PHE A 592 -19.10 10.32 -41.00
C PHE A 592 -17.63 10.00 -40.71
N PRO A 593 -16.71 10.99 -40.78
CA PRO A 593 -15.29 10.73 -40.52
C PRO A 593 -15.05 10.44 -39.06
N LEU A 594 -14.35 9.34 -38.75
CA LEU A 594 -13.93 8.96 -37.42
C LEU A 594 -12.42 8.71 -37.42
N GLU A 595 -11.72 9.42 -36.54
CA GLU A 595 -10.31 9.15 -36.30
C GLU A 595 -10.15 7.80 -35.58
N TYR A 596 -11.01 7.53 -34.58
CA TYR A 596 -10.92 6.31 -33.77
C TYR A 596 -12.29 5.68 -33.54
N ALA A 597 -12.39 4.39 -33.82
CA ALA A 597 -13.53 3.55 -33.44
C ALA A 597 -13.11 2.61 -32.30
N TYR A 598 -13.52 2.94 -31.06
CA TYR A 598 -13.20 2.17 -29.86
C TYR A 598 -14.28 1.13 -29.60
N ILE A 599 -13.98 -0.13 -29.85
CA ILE A 599 -14.93 -1.25 -29.74
C ILE A 599 -14.77 -1.92 -28.39
N CYS A 600 -15.84 -1.90 -27.61
CA CYS A 600 -15.89 -2.38 -26.23
C CYS A 600 -16.88 -3.54 -26.08
N ARG A 601 -16.86 -4.17 -24.88
CA ARG A 601 -17.81 -5.21 -24.54
C ARG A 601 -19.25 -4.70 -24.62
N GLY A 602 -20.13 -5.46 -25.28
CA GLY A 602 -21.52 -5.09 -25.53
C GLY A 602 -21.79 -4.74 -26.99
N PHE A 603 -20.79 -4.40 -27.79
CA PHE A 603 -20.93 -4.21 -29.21
C PHE A 603 -21.34 -5.53 -29.89
N LYS A 604 -22.40 -5.46 -30.71
CA LYS A 604 -22.98 -6.61 -31.45
C LYS A 604 -23.11 -6.27 -32.93
N GLY A 605 -22.02 -5.98 -33.59
CA GLY A 605 -22.01 -5.62 -35.01
C GLY A 605 -20.87 -6.28 -35.77
N SER A 606 -20.70 -5.88 -37.03
CA SER A 606 -19.53 -6.17 -37.87
C SER A 606 -18.88 -4.85 -38.29
N LEU A 607 -17.59 -4.88 -38.56
CA LEU A 607 -16.88 -3.71 -39.09
C LEU A 607 -17.38 -3.32 -40.49
N SER A 608 -17.84 -4.26 -41.27
CA SER A 608 -18.46 -3.98 -42.58
C SER A 608 -19.75 -3.16 -42.47
N GLN A 609 -20.50 -3.31 -41.38
CA GLN A 609 -21.68 -2.46 -41.10
C GLN A 609 -21.25 -1.06 -40.65
N LEU A 610 -20.23 -0.98 -39.79
CA LEU A 610 -19.68 0.31 -39.30
C LEU A 610 -19.03 1.11 -40.45
N ASP A 611 -18.38 0.45 -41.41
CA ASP A 611 -17.75 1.11 -42.57
C ASP A 611 -18.76 1.75 -43.51
N LYS A 612 -20.03 1.33 -43.47
CA LYS A 612 -21.13 2.01 -44.18
C LYS A 612 -21.53 3.32 -43.51
N LEU A 613 -21.39 3.41 -42.20
CA LEU A 613 -21.78 4.58 -41.41
C LEU A 613 -20.61 5.57 -41.23
N PHE A 614 -19.42 5.04 -41.07
CA PHE A 614 -18.24 5.79 -40.66
C PHE A 614 -17.06 5.55 -41.59
N ALA A 615 -16.33 6.61 -41.91
CA ALA A 615 -15.01 6.51 -42.52
C ALA A 615 -13.96 6.39 -41.39
N ILE A 616 -13.63 5.17 -40.99
CA ILE A 616 -12.81 4.87 -39.83
C ILE A 616 -11.34 4.89 -40.22
N ARG A 617 -10.54 5.71 -39.51
CA ARG A 617 -9.08 5.75 -39.70
C ARG A 617 -8.38 4.61 -38.95
N GLN A 618 -8.78 4.38 -37.69
CA GLN A 618 -8.18 3.35 -36.84
C GLN A 618 -9.22 2.73 -35.89
N VAL A 619 -9.17 1.40 -35.78
CA VAL A 619 -10.00 0.63 -34.83
C VAL A 619 -9.17 0.31 -33.57
N ILE A 620 -9.74 0.56 -32.40
CA ILE A 620 -9.16 0.17 -31.12
C ILE A 620 -10.05 -0.89 -30.49
N LEU A 621 -9.47 -2.07 -30.24
CA LEU A 621 -10.17 -3.22 -29.67
C LEU A 621 -9.89 -3.27 -28.16
N ASP A 622 -10.94 -3.12 -27.35
CA ASP A 622 -10.82 -3.12 -25.91
C ASP A 622 -10.49 -4.52 -25.36
N SER A 623 -9.76 -4.54 -24.23
CA SER A 623 -9.41 -5.77 -23.51
C SER A 623 -10.61 -6.53 -22.95
N SER A 624 -11.76 -5.86 -22.80
CA SER A 624 -13.03 -6.46 -22.34
C SER A 624 -13.75 -7.34 -23.38
N LEU A 625 -13.28 -7.34 -24.63
CA LEU A 625 -13.85 -8.16 -25.71
C LEU A 625 -13.54 -9.65 -25.51
N ASN A 626 -14.50 -10.50 -25.87
CA ASN A 626 -14.27 -11.95 -25.91
C ASN A 626 -13.25 -12.31 -27.00
N ASP A 627 -12.33 -13.23 -26.73
CA ASP A 627 -11.23 -13.62 -27.61
C ASP A 627 -11.73 -14.02 -29.01
N ALA A 628 -12.77 -14.86 -29.11
CA ALA A 628 -13.32 -15.29 -30.37
C ALA A 628 -13.92 -14.13 -31.20
N PHE A 629 -14.58 -13.17 -30.52
CA PHE A 629 -15.16 -12.01 -31.19
C PHE A 629 -14.07 -11.00 -31.59
N ARG A 630 -13.06 -10.84 -30.79
CA ARG A 630 -11.89 -10.01 -31.09
C ARG A 630 -11.13 -10.50 -32.30
N GLU A 631 -10.84 -11.81 -32.38
CA GLU A 631 -10.22 -12.40 -33.57
C GLU A 631 -11.05 -12.21 -34.85
N LYS A 632 -12.37 -12.31 -34.72
CA LYS A 632 -13.27 -12.00 -35.84
C LYS A 632 -13.10 -10.56 -36.33
N LEU A 633 -13.11 -9.60 -35.40
CA LEU A 633 -12.93 -8.18 -35.71
C LEU A 633 -11.55 -7.89 -36.31
N ILE A 634 -10.50 -8.55 -35.83
CA ILE A 634 -9.15 -8.42 -36.40
C ILE A 634 -9.13 -8.89 -37.87
N ARG A 635 -9.76 -10.02 -38.19
CA ARG A 635 -9.89 -10.50 -39.57
C ARG A 635 -10.67 -9.52 -40.44
N GLU A 636 -11.74 -8.94 -39.91
CA GLU A 636 -12.53 -7.92 -40.63
C GLU A 636 -11.70 -6.64 -40.85
N CYS A 637 -10.88 -6.18 -39.88
CA CYS A 637 -9.94 -5.05 -40.04
C CYS A 637 -8.94 -5.33 -41.17
N GLN A 638 -8.37 -6.54 -41.23
CA GLN A 638 -7.44 -6.95 -42.29
C GLN A 638 -8.08 -6.97 -43.67
N LEU A 639 -9.33 -7.47 -43.79
CA LEU A 639 -10.08 -7.50 -45.04
C LEU A 639 -10.41 -6.08 -45.54
N LEU A 640 -10.80 -5.18 -44.63
CA LEU A 640 -11.14 -3.79 -44.97
C LEU A 640 -9.92 -2.86 -45.06
N LYS A 641 -8.70 -3.37 -44.78
CA LYS A 641 -7.45 -2.63 -44.76
C LYS A 641 -7.47 -1.44 -43.76
N ILE A 642 -8.20 -1.57 -42.67
CA ILE A 642 -8.28 -0.58 -41.62
C ILE A 642 -7.19 -0.90 -40.57
N SER A 643 -6.42 0.11 -40.14
CA SER A 643 -5.44 -0.06 -39.07
C SER A 643 -6.15 -0.38 -37.73
N TYR A 644 -5.60 -1.30 -36.97
CA TYR A 644 -6.16 -1.66 -35.66
C TYR A 644 -5.11 -1.75 -34.55
N THR A 645 -5.54 -1.56 -33.32
CA THR A 645 -4.76 -1.75 -32.10
C THR A 645 -5.53 -2.64 -31.13
N ASP A 646 -4.88 -3.70 -30.64
CA ASP A 646 -5.46 -4.62 -29.65
C ASP A 646 -4.95 -4.31 -28.24
N LEU A 647 -5.82 -3.79 -27.40
CA LEU A 647 -5.49 -3.44 -26.01
C LEU A 647 -5.31 -4.67 -25.11
N SER A 648 -5.75 -5.86 -25.53
CA SER A 648 -5.47 -7.08 -24.76
C SER A 648 -3.99 -7.46 -24.77
N VAL A 649 -3.25 -7.01 -25.79
CA VAL A 649 -1.81 -7.24 -25.95
C VAL A 649 -1.00 -6.04 -25.44
N GLN A 650 -1.43 -4.82 -25.81
CA GLN A 650 -0.71 -3.59 -25.50
C GLN A 650 -1.12 -2.94 -24.17
N GLY A 651 -2.29 -3.33 -23.65
CA GLY A 651 -2.81 -2.85 -22.39
C GLY A 651 -3.53 -1.51 -22.45
N SER A 652 -2.92 -0.47 -22.96
CA SER A 652 -3.49 0.87 -23.20
C SER A 652 -2.98 1.40 -24.54
N TYR A 653 -3.71 2.35 -25.11
CA TYR A 653 -3.28 3.08 -26.30
C TYR A 653 -3.41 4.56 -26.04
N SER A 654 -2.36 5.30 -26.32
CA SER A 654 -2.31 6.75 -26.13
C SER A 654 -2.00 7.48 -27.43
N VAL A 655 -2.61 8.64 -27.58
CA VAL A 655 -2.42 9.55 -28.71
C VAL A 655 -2.16 10.95 -28.19
N VAL A 656 -1.18 11.64 -28.72
CA VAL A 656 -0.91 13.06 -28.40
C VAL A 656 -1.96 13.91 -29.13
N LEU A 657 -2.62 14.81 -28.37
CA LEU A 657 -3.68 15.70 -28.85
C LEU A 657 -3.12 16.98 -29.50
#